data_312c746fdadee575a2d6be77835e77bb
#
_entry.id   312c746fdadee575a2d6be77835e77bb
#
_cell.length_a   1.000
_cell.length_b   1.000
_cell.length_c   1.000
_cell.angle_alpha   90.00
_cell.angle_beta   90.00
_cell.angle_gamma   90.00
#
_symmetry.space_group_name_H-M   'P 1'
#
loop_
_entity.id
_entity.type
_entity.pdbx_description
1 polymer ?
#
loop_
_entity_poly.entity_id
_entity_poly.type
_entity_poly.pdbx_seq_one_letter_code
_entity_poly.pdbx_strand_id
1 'polypeptide(L)'
;MIKNLSEQTSSFGLCPPRSYYIPFGRGQKEAEREQSGRFVSLNGEWGFRAYEKLADIGDDFCTQILPEKINVPSCVQYYGYDYFQYTNVRYPFPYDPPRVPVKNPAYHYSRDFSHDGKGKLYLVFEGVDSCFYVYVNGRFVGFSQISHRLSEFDVTDFAVKGKNRLDVVVQKWCTGSYFEDQDKWRFTGIFRDVYLLKREKGHIIDYKIETSVSDGNAEIVFSHLSGGAAEVVFGGRKQRVEAGGQACFKVEKAELWSAENPVLYDLEILSEGERIFEKVGIRTIEIRDRKYLFNGQPIKFRGVNRHDFHSEKGAAVSLSDIEEDLRLMKTLNINAIRTSHYPSAPEFYKLCDKYGFYVISESDLETHGTTLLDAAMAGMNGQRAFALLSDDSAYEKAYVERQIVNVETNKNRPCVAFWSMGNESGWGRNFVAASAEIRRRDSRPIHYESSIYVERPARDDEYYSDCIDIQSRMYPSVEWMRDEYLPDVRERRPLFLCEYAHAMGNSPGGLKEYWDLMESNDSFMGGCIWEWADHGVSYRGGAFRYGGDFGELIHDGNFCIDGIVTPDRKIKSGTLEMKKAYQPLSFERTENGISAFNKNYFSALAGKLVILYKNYGKEEGREELNIAVGPREGIEIPCRDAQTVLVRFFAGEGGGVPEGTELASEGFFKETFVSQEVTGEAEIFNDGGALCVHTENADYRFDGISGEISSVKAYGKDLGGIRVCTWRAPTDNDWSVDRFLQNAVNEAREISFEGSCVTVKGNIVYGGRTPLVRYTLRYIFGKEGFDVEAEYLGSEYFRCLPRFGMGMKLGKEFDALCYCAYGPQESYSDKYLGTVKDVFISKVSREYSRLYIKPQESGSHFGADFAEVSDGKIIVRAEGMNSFSAIGYSAETLTQAKHDDELPASDAVYFNADFAMSGIGSNSCGPELPLRYRVPKCGTGRIAF
;
A
#
# COMPACT_ATOMS: atom_id res chain seq x y z
N MET A 1 9.97 -41.12 -17.58
CA MET A 1 9.39 -39.81 -17.97
C MET A 1 8.53 -39.26 -16.82
N ILE A 2 8.71 -38.01 -16.42
CA ILE A 2 7.90 -37.37 -15.40
C ILE A 2 6.49 -37.25 -15.96
N LYS A 3 5.48 -37.75 -15.22
CA LYS A 3 4.07 -37.60 -15.62
C LYS A 3 3.70 -36.11 -15.49
N ASN A 4 3.21 -35.49 -16.56
CA ASN A 4 2.72 -34.13 -16.49
C ASN A 4 1.46 -34.06 -15.62
N LEU A 5 1.50 -33.27 -14.55
CA LEU A 5 0.42 -33.06 -13.60
C LEU A 5 -0.03 -31.59 -13.55
N SER A 6 0.56 -30.73 -14.39
CA SER A 6 0.25 -29.29 -14.38
C SER A 6 -1.21 -28.95 -14.68
N GLU A 7 -1.91 -29.84 -15.38
CA GLU A 7 -3.35 -29.70 -15.71
C GLU A 7 -4.30 -30.38 -14.69
N GLN A 8 -3.77 -30.87 -13.57
CA GLN A 8 -4.60 -31.39 -12.48
C GLN A 8 -5.25 -30.23 -11.68
N THR A 9 -6.42 -30.50 -11.09
CA THR A 9 -7.13 -29.51 -10.26
C THR A 9 -6.84 -29.61 -8.78
N SER A 10 -6.00 -30.55 -8.35
CA SER A 10 -5.68 -30.79 -6.94
C SER A 10 -4.26 -31.30 -6.72
N SER A 11 -3.71 -30.96 -5.58
CA SER A 11 -2.46 -31.48 -5.05
C SER A 11 -2.65 -32.89 -4.49
N PHE A 12 -1.55 -33.68 -4.36
CA PHE A 12 -1.59 -35.01 -3.74
C PHE A 12 -0.23 -35.44 -3.17
N GLY A 13 -0.27 -36.44 -2.28
CA GLY A 13 0.91 -36.89 -1.54
C GLY A 13 1.28 -35.99 -0.35
N LEU A 14 0.53 -34.92 -0.12
CA LEU A 14 0.70 -34.01 0.99
C LEU A 14 0.06 -34.53 2.28
N CYS A 15 0.65 -34.21 3.41
CA CYS A 15 -0.02 -34.30 4.71
C CYS A 15 -1.22 -33.36 4.77
N PRO A 16 -2.26 -33.69 5.56
CA PRO A 16 -3.33 -32.74 5.84
C PRO A 16 -2.77 -31.44 6.43
N PRO A 17 -3.30 -30.25 6.04
CA PRO A 17 -2.88 -28.99 6.65
C PRO A 17 -3.18 -29.00 8.16
N ARG A 18 -2.29 -28.42 8.93
CA ARG A 18 -2.32 -28.34 10.39
C ARG A 18 -1.82 -27.00 10.89
N SER A 19 -2.00 -26.73 12.17
CA SER A 19 -1.42 -25.55 12.83
C SER A 19 0.11 -25.52 12.65
N TYR A 20 0.62 -24.34 12.35
CA TYR A 20 2.07 -24.16 12.22
C TYR A 20 2.76 -24.10 13.58
N TYR A 21 3.70 -24.98 13.77
CA TYR A 21 4.62 -24.98 14.90
C TYR A 21 5.91 -25.73 14.55
N ILE A 22 6.99 -25.42 15.24
CA ILE A 22 8.26 -26.15 15.18
C ILE A 22 8.48 -26.89 16.48
N PRO A 23 8.63 -28.23 16.48
CA PRO A 23 8.94 -28.99 17.68
C PRO A 23 10.39 -28.83 18.08
N PHE A 24 10.66 -28.88 19.38
CA PHE A 24 11.99 -28.95 19.98
C PHE A 24 12.21 -30.31 20.66
N GLY A 25 13.46 -30.70 20.88
CA GLY A 25 13.73 -31.83 21.74
C GLY A 25 13.24 -31.58 23.17
N ARG A 26 12.75 -32.61 23.85
CA ARG A 26 12.09 -32.48 25.19
C ARG A 26 12.92 -31.72 26.23
N GLY A 27 14.25 -31.78 26.18
CA GLY A 27 15.16 -31.08 27.07
C GLY A 27 15.61 -29.70 26.59
N GLN A 28 15.22 -29.28 25.40
CA GLN A 28 15.57 -27.95 24.87
C GLN A 28 14.69 -26.86 25.46
N LYS A 29 15.25 -25.65 25.56
CA LYS A 29 14.51 -24.43 25.88
C LYS A 29 13.95 -23.81 24.59
N GLU A 30 12.99 -22.94 24.76
CA GLU A 30 12.51 -22.08 23.66
C GLU A 30 13.67 -21.27 23.04
N ALA A 31 13.72 -21.25 21.74
CA ALA A 31 14.73 -20.55 20.96
C ALA A 31 14.22 -20.33 19.53
N GLU A 32 15.04 -19.72 18.68
CA GLU A 32 14.76 -19.63 17.24
C GLU A 32 14.66 -21.05 16.63
N ARG A 33 13.80 -21.21 15.63
CA ARG A 33 13.46 -22.51 15.03
C ARG A 33 14.69 -23.27 14.52
N GLU A 34 15.70 -22.55 14.01
CA GLU A 34 16.95 -23.11 13.50
C GLU A 34 17.81 -23.78 14.59
N GLN A 35 17.58 -23.43 15.85
CA GLN A 35 18.27 -24.03 17.01
C GLN A 35 17.58 -25.30 17.51
N SER A 36 16.40 -25.64 16.97
CA SER A 36 15.73 -26.89 17.31
C SER A 36 16.50 -28.09 16.78
N GLY A 37 16.79 -29.06 17.63
CA GLY A 37 17.32 -30.34 17.21
C GLY A 37 16.39 -31.19 16.33
N ARG A 38 15.15 -30.76 16.19
CA ARG A 38 14.12 -31.37 15.33
C ARG A 38 14.01 -30.72 13.95
N PHE A 39 14.54 -29.54 13.78
CA PHE A 39 14.53 -28.75 12.54
C PHE A 39 15.87 -28.90 11.82
N VAL A 40 15.83 -29.15 10.52
CA VAL A 40 17.02 -29.19 9.67
C VAL A 40 16.77 -28.35 8.43
N SER A 41 17.35 -27.16 8.37
CA SER A 41 17.24 -26.30 7.19
C SER A 41 17.86 -26.96 5.96
N LEU A 42 17.16 -26.86 4.84
CA LEU A 42 17.65 -27.18 3.52
C LEU A 42 17.91 -25.94 2.66
N ASN A 43 17.79 -24.75 3.24
CA ASN A 43 18.13 -23.50 2.56
C ASN A 43 19.61 -23.46 2.16
N GLY A 44 19.93 -22.59 1.20
CA GLY A 44 21.27 -22.36 0.70
C GLY A 44 21.47 -22.88 -0.72
N GLU A 45 22.66 -23.25 -1.10
CA GLU A 45 23.01 -23.62 -2.46
C GLU A 45 22.47 -25.01 -2.86
N TRP A 46 21.71 -25.08 -3.96
CA TRP A 46 21.20 -26.30 -4.56
C TRP A 46 21.79 -26.49 -5.96
N GLY A 47 21.94 -27.73 -6.41
CA GLY A 47 22.17 -28.05 -7.83
C GLY A 47 20.96 -27.64 -8.64
N PHE A 48 21.17 -27.11 -9.85
CA PHE A 48 20.13 -26.54 -10.66
C PHE A 48 20.29 -26.79 -12.16
N ARG A 49 19.17 -26.91 -12.87
CA ARG A 49 19.09 -26.88 -14.34
C ARG A 49 17.72 -26.39 -14.79
N ALA A 50 17.70 -25.44 -15.74
CA ALA A 50 16.50 -24.99 -16.41
C ALA A 50 16.23 -25.79 -17.69
N TYR A 51 14.96 -26.02 -18.01
CA TYR A 51 14.47 -26.66 -19.22
C TYR A 51 13.35 -25.83 -19.83
N GLU A 52 13.19 -25.84 -21.15
CA GLU A 52 12.09 -25.13 -21.82
C GLU A 52 10.70 -25.72 -21.50
N LYS A 53 10.65 -27.01 -21.23
CA LYS A 53 9.41 -27.72 -20.84
C LYS A 53 9.72 -29.01 -20.08
N LEU A 54 8.74 -29.49 -19.34
CA LEU A 54 8.83 -30.71 -18.54
C LEU A 54 9.27 -31.94 -19.35
N ALA A 55 8.82 -32.05 -20.61
CA ALA A 55 9.13 -33.18 -21.49
C ALA A 55 10.61 -33.28 -21.87
N ASP A 56 11.39 -32.21 -21.69
CA ASP A 56 12.84 -32.18 -21.98
C ASP A 56 13.68 -32.79 -20.85
N ILE A 57 13.06 -33.12 -19.73
CA ILE A 57 13.73 -33.78 -18.59
C ILE A 57 13.80 -35.29 -18.83
N GLY A 58 15.01 -35.80 -18.91
CA GLY A 58 15.25 -37.24 -19.14
C GLY A 58 14.80 -38.11 -17.96
N ASP A 59 14.59 -39.41 -18.21
CA ASP A 59 14.14 -40.38 -17.18
C ASP A 59 15.14 -40.57 -16.04
N ASP A 60 16.42 -40.29 -16.31
CA ASP A 60 17.55 -40.44 -15.37
C ASP A 60 17.82 -39.18 -14.53
N PHE A 61 16.96 -38.17 -14.59
CA PHE A 61 17.22 -36.85 -13.98
C PHE A 61 17.58 -36.90 -12.50
N CYS A 62 17.00 -37.82 -11.71
CA CYS A 62 17.31 -37.96 -10.30
C CYS A 62 18.71 -38.53 -10.04
N THR A 63 19.44 -38.96 -11.06
CA THR A 63 20.82 -39.47 -10.93
C THR A 63 21.85 -38.50 -11.50
N GLN A 64 21.43 -37.51 -12.24
CA GLN A 64 22.30 -36.51 -12.88
C GLN A 64 22.93 -35.58 -11.86
N ILE A 65 24.17 -35.19 -12.09
CA ILE A 65 24.82 -34.07 -11.40
C ILE A 65 24.41 -32.81 -12.16
N LEU A 66 23.73 -31.89 -11.45
CA LEU A 66 23.30 -30.65 -12.07
C LEU A 66 24.48 -29.68 -12.20
N PRO A 67 24.63 -29.03 -13.40
CA PRO A 67 25.84 -28.27 -13.72
C PRO A 67 25.86 -26.90 -13.06
N GLU A 68 24.66 -26.35 -12.74
CA GLU A 68 24.49 -25.01 -12.25
C GLU A 68 24.12 -25.03 -10.77
N LYS A 69 24.17 -23.85 -10.13
CA LYS A 69 23.85 -23.66 -8.74
C LYS A 69 22.90 -22.49 -8.57
N ILE A 70 21.93 -22.64 -7.67
CA ILE A 70 21.00 -21.58 -7.30
C ILE A 70 20.81 -21.59 -5.77
N ASN A 71 20.63 -20.42 -5.16
CA ASN A 71 20.24 -20.37 -3.78
C ASN A 71 18.73 -20.64 -3.61
N VAL A 72 18.36 -21.30 -2.53
CA VAL A 72 16.98 -21.50 -2.07
C VAL A 72 16.89 -20.89 -0.66
N PRO A 73 15.96 -20.01 -0.37
CA PRO A 73 14.90 -19.46 -1.26
C PRO A 73 15.42 -18.50 -2.33
N SER A 74 14.77 -18.51 -3.51
CA SER A 74 14.98 -17.48 -4.56
C SER A 74 13.96 -17.58 -5.68
N CYS A 75 13.87 -16.52 -6.49
CA CYS A 75 13.15 -16.49 -7.76
C CYS A 75 14.14 -16.65 -8.91
N VAL A 76 13.84 -17.54 -9.87
CA VAL A 76 14.76 -17.89 -10.98
C VAL A 76 15.05 -16.70 -11.90
N GLN A 77 14.17 -15.71 -11.96
CA GLN A 77 14.30 -14.49 -12.76
C GLN A 77 15.55 -13.68 -12.38
N TYR A 78 15.86 -13.58 -11.10
CA TYR A 78 17.05 -12.86 -10.63
C TYR A 78 18.38 -13.55 -10.98
N TYR A 79 18.30 -14.82 -11.38
CA TYR A 79 19.45 -15.58 -11.91
C TYR A 79 19.53 -15.57 -13.44
N GLY A 80 18.53 -14.97 -14.12
CA GLY A 80 18.47 -14.89 -15.58
C GLY A 80 17.98 -16.17 -16.28
N TYR A 81 17.32 -17.07 -15.54
CA TYR A 81 16.77 -18.30 -16.11
C TYR A 81 15.34 -18.15 -16.64
N ASP A 82 14.72 -17.00 -16.35
CA ASP A 82 13.42 -16.60 -16.89
C ASP A 82 13.35 -15.07 -16.99
N TYR A 83 12.36 -14.56 -17.72
CA TYR A 83 12.14 -13.11 -17.86
C TYR A 83 11.22 -12.58 -16.77
N PHE A 84 11.41 -11.30 -16.43
CA PHE A 84 10.48 -10.57 -15.57
C PHE A 84 9.21 -10.26 -16.35
N GLN A 85 8.06 -10.48 -15.75
CA GLN A 85 6.74 -10.18 -16.33
C GLN A 85 5.82 -9.69 -15.23
N TYR A 86 5.25 -8.51 -15.45
CA TYR A 86 4.26 -7.92 -14.57
C TYR A 86 2.90 -7.84 -15.26
N THR A 87 1.88 -8.42 -14.66
CA THR A 87 0.48 -8.22 -15.09
C THR A 87 -0.41 -7.98 -13.87
N ASN A 88 -1.39 -7.07 -14.04
CA ASN A 88 -2.44 -6.83 -13.06
C ASN A 88 -3.66 -7.70 -13.39
N VAL A 89 -4.47 -7.28 -14.37
CA VAL A 89 -5.76 -7.95 -14.70
C VAL A 89 -5.61 -9.09 -15.70
N ARG A 90 -4.52 -9.12 -16.48
CA ARG A 90 -4.36 -10.04 -17.62
C ARG A 90 -3.70 -11.32 -17.22
N TYR A 91 -4.33 -12.46 -17.57
CA TYR A 91 -3.55 -13.70 -17.59
C TYR A 91 -2.33 -13.54 -18.51
N PRO A 92 -1.13 -13.97 -18.06
CA PRO A 92 0.08 -13.88 -18.88
C PRO A 92 0.11 -14.91 -20.04
N PHE A 93 -0.95 -15.71 -20.18
CA PHE A 93 -1.12 -16.73 -21.22
C PHE A 93 -2.61 -16.87 -21.58
N PRO A 94 -2.96 -17.54 -22.72
CA PRO A 94 -4.36 -17.68 -23.14
C PRO A 94 -5.21 -18.42 -22.10
N TYR A 95 -6.42 -17.91 -21.87
CA TYR A 95 -7.39 -18.53 -20.96
C TYR A 95 -7.99 -19.81 -21.60
N ASP A 96 -7.62 -20.97 -21.09
CA ASP A 96 -8.13 -22.29 -21.51
C ASP A 96 -8.03 -23.33 -20.38
N PRO A 97 -8.54 -23.03 -19.15
CA PRO A 97 -8.41 -23.94 -18.02
C PRO A 97 -9.06 -25.31 -18.27
N PRO A 98 -8.47 -26.43 -17.85
CA PRO A 98 -7.26 -26.53 -17.03
C PRO A 98 -5.93 -26.53 -17.81
N ARG A 99 -5.95 -26.32 -19.13
CA ARG A 99 -4.76 -26.41 -19.98
C ARG A 99 -3.82 -25.23 -19.76
N VAL A 100 -2.52 -25.50 -19.89
CA VAL A 100 -1.46 -24.48 -19.79
C VAL A 100 -0.62 -24.48 -21.06
N PRO A 101 0.14 -23.40 -21.36
CA PRO A 101 0.97 -23.34 -22.55
C PRO A 101 1.90 -24.56 -22.70
N VAL A 102 2.08 -25.02 -23.92
CA VAL A 102 3.04 -26.11 -24.21
C VAL A 102 4.48 -25.69 -23.92
N LYS A 103 4.83 -24.43 -24.23
CA LYS A 103 6.08 -23.80 -23.77
C LYS A 103 5.89 -23.36 -22.33
N ASN A 104 6.27 -24.25 -21.41
CA ASN A 104 6.08 -24.11 -19.98
C ASN A 104 7.38 -24.47 -19.26
N PRO A 105 8.22 -23.49 -18.95
CA PRO A 105 9.53 -23.75 -18.35
C PRO A 105 9.45 -24.64 -17.12
N ALA A 106 10.45 -25.52 -16.99
CA ALA A 106 10.60 -26.43 -15.85
C ALA A 106 12.01 -26.31 -15.26
N TYR A 107 12.10 -26.26 -13.96
CA TYR A 107 13.32 -26.01 -13.22
C TYR A 107 13.61 -27.19 -12.29
N HIS A 108 14.73 -27.88 -12.51
CA HIS A 108 15.14 -29.00 -11.70
C HIS A 108 16.14 -28.55 -10.63
N TYR A 109 15.78 -28.76 -9.39
CA TYR A 109 16.57 -28.49 -8.19
C TYR A 109 17.01 -29.80 -7.57
N SER A 110 18.24 -29.89 -7.04
CA SER A 110 18.73 -31.08 -6.37
C SER A 110 19.56 -30.72 -5.13
N ARG A 111 19.32 -31.45 -4.02
CA ARG A 111 20.06 -31.29 -2.77
C ARG A 111 20.22 -32.61 -2.03
N ASP A 112 21.39 -32.82 -1.47
CA ASP A 112 21.63 -33.93 -0.57
C ASP A 112 21.25 -33.58 0.88
N PHE A 113 20.75 -34.57 1.62
CA PHE A 113 20.52 -34.47 3.05
C PHE A 113 20.86 -35.76 3.76
N SER A 114 21.05 -35.71 5.10
CA SER A 114 21.34 -36.87 5.92
C SER A 114 20.21 -37.19 6.88
N HIS A 115 19.89 -38.48 7.04
CA HIS A 115 18.92 -38.99 7.99
C HIS A 115 19.51 -40.09 8.86
N ASP A 116 19.16 -40.10 10.15
CA ASP A 116 19.68 -41.09 11.09
C ASP A 116 18.93 -42.43 11.08
N GLY A 117 17.83 -42.50 10.33
CA GLY A 117 16.94 -43.65 10.19
C GLY A 117 15.99 -43.83 11.38
N LYS A 118 15.74 -42.81 12.19
CA LYS A 118 14.89 -42.87 13.37
C LYS A 118 13.65 -41.97 13.23
N GLY A 119 12.55 -42.41 13.88
CA GLY A 119 11.32 -41.62 13.99
C GLY A 119 10.58 -41.45 12.67
N LYS A 120 9.91 -40.34 12.54
CA LYS A 120 9.22 -39.82 11.34
C LYS A 120 10.06 -38.68 10.75
N LEU A 121 10.01 -38.52 9.44
CA LEU A 121 10.69 -37.45 8.72
C LEU A 121 9.70 -36.76 7.79
N TYR A 122 9.48 -35.47 8.02
CA TYR A 122 8.64 -34.65 7.18
C TYR A 122 9.49 -33.63 6.41
N LEU A 123 9.24 -33.49 5.11
CA LEU A 123 9.82 -32.47 4.26
C LEU A 123 8.80 -31.35 4.06
N VAL A 124 9.19 -30.11 4.34
CA VAL A 124 8.31 -28.95 4.32
C VAL A 124 8.85 -27.90 3.36
N PHE A 125 7.97 -27.41 2.49
CA PHE A 125 8.17 -26.24 1.66
C PHE A 125 7.17 -25.17 2.12
N GLU A 126 7.63 -23.97 2.46
CA GLU A 126 6.76 -22.87 2.89
C GLU A 126 6.16 -22.10 1.71
N GLY A 127 6.74 -22.21 0.51
CA GLY A 127 6.21 -21.61 -0.71
C GLY A 127 7.03 -21.97 -1.95
N VAL A 128 6.32 -22.35 -3.03
CA VAL A 128 6.92 -22.68 -4.33
C VAL A 128 5.97 -22.25 -5.45
N ASP A 129 6.39 -21.35 -6.32
CA ASP A 129 5.57 -20.82 -7.43
C ASP A 129 6.02 -21.48 -8.76
N SER A 130 5.08 -22.07 -9.53
CA SER A 130 3.66 -22.22 -9.22
C SER A 130 3.25 -23.65 -8.87
N CYS A 131 3.83 -24.67 -9.48
CA CYS A 131 3.63 -26.06 -9.05
C CYS A 131 4.93 -26.87 -9.06
N PHE A 132 4.98 -27.93 -8.25
CA PHE A 132 6.21 -28.69 -8.11
C PHE A 132 5.99 -30.16 -7.79
N TYR A 133 6.98 -30.95 -8.21
CA TYR A 133 7.08 -32.39 -8.05
C TYR A 133 8.23 -32.71 -7.09
N VAL A 134 8.00 -33.57 -6.13
CA VAL A 134 8.98 -33.96 -5.12
C VAL A 134 9.41 -35.42 -5.31
N TYR A 135 10.71 -35.64 -5.35
CA TYR A 135 11.33 -36.99 -5.42
C TYR A 135 12.39 -37.14 -4.31
N VAL A 136 12.36 -38.26 -3.62
CA VAL A 136 13.42 -38.63 -2.66
C VAL A 136 14.01 -39.93 -3.10
N ASN A 137 15.35 -39.97 -3.27
CA ASN A 137 16.09 -41.14 -3.78
C ASN A 137 15.51 -41.71 -5.09
N GLY A 138 15.10 -40.83 -6.00
CA GLY A 138 14.50 -41.16 -7.30
C GLY A 138 13.06 -41.69 -7.23
N ARG A 139 12.43 -41.72 -6.06
CA ARG A 139 11.04 -42.14 -5.87
C ARG A 139 10.14 -40.93 -5.78
N PHE A 140 9.06 -40.91 -6.57
CA PHE A 140 8.05 -39.83 -6.55
C PHE A 140 7.32 -39.82 -5.21
N VAL A 141 7.29 -38.66 -4.54
CA VAL A 141 6.64 -38.44 -3.24
C VAL A 141 5.29 -37.77 -3.40
N GLY A 142 5.22 -36.67 -4.15
CA GLY A 142 3.98 -35.94 -4.33
C GLY A 142 4.12 -34.70 -5.21
N PHE A 143 3.00 -33.96 -5.32
CA PHE A 143 2.81 -32.80 -6.18
C PHE A 143 1.97 -31.75 -5.49
N SER A 144 2.37 -30.48 -5.55
CA SER A 144 1.61 -29.32 -5.05
C SER A 144 1.48 -28.28 -6.15
N GLN A 145 0.36 -27.52 -6.13
CA GLN A 145 0.05 -26.47 -7.10
C GLN A 145 -0.62 -25.22 -6.48
N ILE A 146 -0.38 -24.99 -5.20
CA ILE A 146 -0.77 -23.76 -4.50
C ILE A 146 0.53 -23.09 -4.05
N SER A 147 0.82 -21.92 -4.61
CA SER A 147 2.14 -21.29 -4.49
C SER A 147 2.51 -20.92 -3.05
N HIS A 148 1.56 -20.37 -2.29
CA HIS A 148 1.81 -19.90 -0.93
C HIS A 148 1.34 -20.89 0.15
N ARG A 149 1.23 -22.16 -0.20
CA ARG A 149 0.88 -23.23 0.73
C ARG A 149 2.12 -23.71 1.50
N LEU A 150 1.95 -23.92 2.82
CA LEU A 150 2.83 -24.77 3.59
C LEU A 150 2.62 -26.23 3.13
N SER A 151 3.51 -26.72 2.28
CA SER A 151 3.44 -28.05 1.68
C SER A 151 4.28 -29.05 2.47
N GLU A 152 3.66 -29.91 3.28
CA GLU A 152 4.31 -30.92 4.11
C GLU A 152 4.13 -32.33 3.52
N PHE A 153 5.24 -33.08 3.39
CA PHE A 153 5.26 -34.45 2.88
C PHE A 153 5.87 -35.41 3.92
N ASP A 154 5.21 -36.55 4.24
CA ASP A 154 5.82 -37.62 5.00
C ASP A 154 6.80 -38.40 4.11
N VAL A 155 8.08 -38.15 4.27
CA VAL A 155 9.15 -38.80 3.51
C VAL A 155 9.82 -39.96 4.27
N THR A 156 9.23 -40.41 5.36
CA THR A 156 9.78 -41.46 6.23
C THR A 156 10.16 -42.73 5.45
N ASP A 157 9.23 -43.20 4.60
CA ASP A 157 9.43 -44.46 3.84
C ASP A 157 10.26 -44.26 2.56
N PHE A 158 10.57 -43.04 2.22
CA PHE A 158 11.38 -42.68 1.05
C PHE A 158 12.85 -42.43 1.43
N ALA A 159 13.12 -41.98 2.65
CA ALA A 159 14.46 -41.72 3.15
C ALA A 159 15.11 -42.99 3.70
N VAL A 160 16.42 -43.08 3.55
CA VAL A 160 17.26 -44.18 4.11
C VAL A 160 18.22 -43.63 5.17
N LYS A 161 18.71 -44.48 6.04
CA LYS A 161 19.77 -44.09 6.99
C LYS A 161 21.03 -43.69 6.25
N GLY A 162 21.57 -42.51 6.56
CA GLY A 162 22.75 -41.95 5.91
C GLY A 162 22.37 -40.89 4.88
N LYS A 163 23.07 -40.88 3.77
CA LYS A 163 22.91 -39.88 2.70
C LYS A 163 21.66 -40.17 1.87
N ASN A 164 20.90 -39.15 1.61
CA ASN A 164 19.71 -39.15 0.76
C ASN A 164 19.80 -37.99 -0.26
N ARG A 165 19.13 -38.16 -1.38
CA ARG A 165 19.01 -37.12 -2.41
C ARG A 165 17.55 -36.67 -2.55
N LEU A 166 17.36 -35.38 -2.52
CA LEU A 166 16.12 -34.70 -2.82
C LEU A 166 16.21 -34.07 -4.22
N ASP A 167 15.24 -34.37 -5.08
CA ASP A 167 15.08 -33.73 -6.37
C ASP A 167 13.69 -33.08 -6.42
N VAL A 168 13.63 -31.82 -6.84
CA VAL A 168 12.39 -31.05 -6.98
C VAL A 168 12.32 -30.49 -8.39
N VAL A 169 11.20 -30.67 -9.05
CA VAL A 169 10.93 -30.06 -10.38
C VAL A 169 9.82 -29.06 -10.24
N VAL A 170 10.10 -27.79 -10.50
CA VAL A 170 9.16 -26.69 -10.48
C VAL A 170 8.74 -26.34 -11.90
N GLN A 171 7.44 -26.19 -12.18
CA GLN A 171 6.93 -25.67 -13.45
C GLN A 171 6.35 -24.26 -13.28
N LYS A 172 6.55 -23.42 -14.29
CA LYS A 172 6.09 -22.02 -14.27
C LYS A 172 4.57 -21.90 -14.26
N TRP A 173 3.87 -22.72 -15.06
CA TRP A 173 2.42 -22.63 -15.20
C TRP A 173 1.74 -23.96 -14.86
N CYS A 174 0.61 -23.88 -14.19
CA CYS A 174 -0.27 -25.01 -13.89
C CYS A 174 -1.73 -24.55 -13.83
N THR A 175 -2.66 -25.47 -13.64
CA THR A 175 -4.06 -25.11 -13.39
C THR A 175 -4.22 -24.14 -12.22
N GLY A 176 -3.37 -24.27 -11.19
CA GLY A 176 -3.31 -23.33 -10.06
C GLY A 176 -3.09 -21.88 -10.48
N SER A 177 -2.34 -21.63 -11.56
CA SER A 177 -2.06 -20.30 -12.07
C SER A 177 -3.30 -19.52 -12.54
N TYR A 178 -4.42 -20.21 -12.84
CA TYR A 178 -5.70 -19.55 -13.11
C TYR A 178 -6.41 -19.02 -11.86
N PHE A 179 -6.02 -19.50 -10.69
CA PHE A 179 -6.55 -19.10 -9.38
C PHE A 179 -5.59 -18.21 -8.61
N GLU A 180 -4.43 -17.90 -9.18
CA GLU A 180 -3.35 -17.09 -8.61
C GLU A 180 -2.99 -15.94 -9.55
N ASP A 181 -4.03 -15.24 -10.04
CA ASP A 181 -3.92 -14.14 -11.00
C ASP A 181 -3.85 -12.77 -10.30
N GLN A 182 -3.15 -12.72 -9.18
CA GLN A 182 -2.96 -11.51 -8.38
C GLN A 182 -2.16 -10.44 -9.16
N ASP A 183 -2.41 -9.19 -8.83
CA ASP A 183 -1.63 -8.04 -9.28
C ASP A 183 -0.21 -8.10 -8.72
N LYS A 184 0.67 -8.80 -9.44
CA LYS A 184 2.06 -8.99 -9.03
C LYS A 184 2.97 -9.37 -10.17
N TRP A 185 4.28 -9.27 -9.95
CA TRP A 185 5.28 -9.89 -10.80
C TRP A 185 5.12 -11.42 -10.84
N ARG A 186 5.20 -12.00 -12.03
CA ARG A 186 5.09 -13.46 -12.24
C ARG A 186 6.43 -14.12 -11.99
N PHE A 187 6.76 -14.31 -10.72
CA PHE A 187 7.96 -15.01 -10.29
C PHE A 187 7.79 -16.53 -10.35
N THR A 188 8.91 -17.25 -10.32
CA THR A 188 8.91 -18.71 -10.30
C THR A 188 10.10 -19.19 -9.46
N GLY A 189 9.91 -20.28 -8.74
CA GLY A 189 10.97 -20.91 -7.97
C GLY A 189 10.55 -21.33 -6.56
N ILE A 190 11.49 -21.86 -5.81
CA ILE A 190 11.34 -22.15 -4.38
C ILE A 190 11.65 -20.85 -3.64
N PHE A 191 10.61 -20.06 -3.35
CA PHE A 191 10.78 -18.68 -2.86
C PHE A 191 10.65 -18.51 -1.35
N ARG A 192 10.26 -19.58 -0.61
CA ARG A 192 10.25 -19.61 0.85
C ARG A 192 11.07 -20.79 1.36
N ASP A 193 11.23 -20.89 2.66
CA ASP A 193 12.08 -21.84 3.31
C ASP A 193 11.74 -23.31 3.02
N VAL A 194 12.79 -24.14 2.97
CA VAL A 194 12.70 -25.60 2.85
C VAL A 194 13.43 -26.23 4.02
N TYR A 195 12.77 -27.17 4.69
CA TYR A 195 13.38 -27.85 5.84
C TYR A 195 12.82 -29.25 6.07
N LEU A 196 13.53 -30.01 6.90
CA LEU A 196 13.06 -31.29 7.41
C LEU A 196 12.67 -31.16 8.88
N LEU A 197 11.57 -31.80 9.26
CA LEU A 197 11.18 -32.01 10.64
C LEU A 197 11.38 -33.48 11.04
N LYS A 198 12.23 -33.70 12.06
CA LYS A 198 12.42 -35.00 12.67
C LYS A 198 11.45 -35.16 13.86
N ARG A 199 10.57 -36.13 13.78
CA ARG A 199 9.52 -36.33 14.75
C ARG A 199 9.59 -37.74 15.38
N GLU A 200 9.13 -37.86 16.62
CA GLU A 200 8.92 -39.18 17.20
C GLU A 200 7.68 -39.87 16.59
N LYS A 201 7.56 -41.20 16.73
CA LYS A 201 6.42 -41.93 16.14
C LYS A 201 5.07 -41.54 16.76
N GLY A 202 5.07 -41.27 18.07
CA GLY A 202 3.86 -40.88 18.82
C GLY A 202 3.79 -39.38 19.10
N HIS A 203 4.29 -38.52 18.16
CA HIS A 203 4.17 -37.09 18.31
C HIS A 203 2.74 -36.58 18.13
N ILE A 204 2.42 -35.41 18.71
CA ILE A 204 1.20 -34.66 18.39
C ILE A 204 1.28 -34.13 16.97
N ILE A 205 0.21 -34.27 16.21
CA ILE A 205 0.14 -33.81 14.82
C ILE A 205 -0.53 -32.44 14.76
N ASP A 206 -1.73 -32.30 15.35
CA ASP A 206 -2.48 -31.05 15.25
C ASP A 206 -3.29 -30.77 16.53
N TYR A 207 -3.50 -29.46 16.78
CA TYR A 207 -4.25 -28.94 17.91
C TYR A 207 -4.85 -27.58 17.58
N LYS A 208 -5.86 -27.19 18.39
CA LYS A 208 -6.46 -25.85 18.32
C LYS A 208 -6.44 -25.22 19.72
N ILE A 209 -6.19 -23.91 19.77
CA ILE A 209 -6.22 -23.10 20.99
C ILE A 209 -7.30 -22.04 20.82
N GLU A 210 -8.27 -22.05 21.73
CA GLU A 210 -9.36 -21.08 21.76
C GLU A 210 -9.36 -20.35 23.10
N THR A 211 -9.78 -19.09 23.09
CA THR A 211 -9.87 -18.26 24.30
C THR A 211 -11.25 -17.68 24.43
N SER A 212 -11.73 -17.61 25.64
CA SER A 212 -12.98 -16.92 26.01
C SER A 212 -12.74 -16.02 27.23
N VAL A 213 -13.54 -14.96 27.35
CA VAL A 213 -13.42 -13.99 28.44
C VAL A 213 -14.79 -13.76 29.05
N SER A 214 -14.86 -13.80 30.39
CA SER A 214 -16.06 -13.47 31.16
C SER A 214 -15.65 -12.79 32.48
N ASP A 215 -16.25 -11.64 32.77
CA ASP A 215 -16.06 -10.89 34.02
C ASP A 215 -14.58 -10.63 34.38
N GLY A 216 -13.75 -10.30 33.37
CA GLY A 216 -12.33 -10.03 33.53
C GLY A 216 -11.43 -11.26 33.72
N ASN A 217 -12.03 -12.46 33.71
CA ASN A 217 -11.30 -13.72 33.74
C ASN A 217 -11.33 -14.35 32.34
N ALA A 218 -10.36 -15.19 32.05
CA ALA A 218 -10.33 -15.91 30.78
C ALA A 218 -10.24 -17.42 30.98
N GLU A 219 -10.65 -18.13 29.95
CA GLU A 219 -10.41 -19.55 29.79
C GLU A 219 -9.64 -19.81 28.50
N ILE A 220 -8.60 -20.60 28.61
CA ILE A 220 -7.83 -21.11 27.46
C ILE A 220 -8.22 -22.56 27.30
N VAL A 221 -8.75 -22.92 26.14
CA VAL A 221 -9.13 -24.30 25.77
C VAL A 221 -8.15 -24.79 24.71
N PHE A 222 -7.37 -25.79 25.09
CA PHE A 222 -6.54 -26.54 24.18
C PHE A 222 -7.29 -27.79 23.71
N SER A 223 -7.57 -27.92 22.43
CA SER A 223 -8.19 -29.07 21.79
C SER A 223 -7.16 -29.90 21.05
N HIS A 224 -6.93 -31.13 21.48
CA HIS A 224 -6.02 -32.08 20.79
C HIS A 224 -6.77 -32.73 19.63
N LEU A 225 -6.39 -32.39 18.40
CA LEU A 225 -7.10 -32.84 17.20
C LEU A 225 -6.59 -34.18 16.67
N SER A 226 -5.28 -34.39 16.64
CA SER A 226 -4.71 -35.63 16.10
C SER A 226 -3.26 -35.88 16.56
N GLY A 227 -2.84 -37.15 16.47
CA GLY A 227 -1.51 -37.59 16.86
C GLY A 227 -1.47 -38.35 18.20
N GLY A 228 -0.28 -38.53 18.78
CA GLY A 228 -0.09 -39.18 20.07
C GLY A 228 -0.46 -38.30 21.24
N ALA A 229 -0.61 -38.89 22.44
CA ALA A 229 -0.95 -38.19 23.67
C ALA A 229 0.00 -37.03 23.97
N ALA A 230 -0.52 -35.96 24.56
CA ALA A 230 0.23 -34.79 24.98
C ALA A 230 -0.02 -34.42 26.44
N GLU A 231 0.95 -33.78 27.10
CA GLU A 231 0.78 -33.06 28.36
C GLU A 231 0.89 -31.56 28.04
N VAL A 232 -0.18 -30.82 28.31
CA VAL A 232 -0.23 -29.36 28.11
C VAL A 232 0.11 -28.69 29.43
N VAL A 233 1.01 -27.73 29.39
CA VAL A 233 1.52 -26.98 30.56
C VAL A 233 1.21 -25.50 30.39
N PHE A 234 0.50 -24.94 31.36
CA PHE A 234 0.19 -23.52 31.38
C PHE A 234 0.22 -22.98 32.81
N GLY A 235 0.93 -21.89 33.07
CA GLY A 235 1.05 -21.32 34.42
C GLY A 235 1.52 -22.35 35.48
N GLY A 236 2.36 -23.30 35.11
CA GLY A 236 2.85 -24.38 35.98
C GLY A 236 1.85 -25.53 36.21
N ARG A 237 0.61 -25.40 35.74
CA ARG A 237 -0.40 -26.49 35.77
C ARG A 237 -0.21 -27.40 34.57
N LYS A 238 -0.42 -28.71 34.77
CA LYS A 238 -0.26 -29.75 33.76
C LYS A 238 -1.53 -30.53 33.57
N GLN A 239 -1.92 -30.74 32.33
CA GLN A 239 -3.07 -31.60 31.99
C GLN A 239 -2.67 -32.55 30.85
N ARG A 240 -2.89 -33.86 31.06
CA ARG A 240 -2.69 -34.87 30.00
C ARG A 240 -3.92 -34.96 29.12
N VAL A 241 -3.73 -34.98 27.81
CA VAL A 241 -4.78 -35.01 26.81
C VAL A 241 -4.49 -36.03 25.73
N GLU A 242 -5.45 -36.94 25.49
CA GLU A 242 -5.44 -37.86 24.36
C GLU A 242 -6.08 -37.21 23.11
N ALA A 243 -5.84 -37.76 21.91
CA ALA A 243 -6.47 -37.27 20.71
C ALA A 243 -8.01 -37.23 20.82
N GLY A 244 -8.61 -36.10 20.42
CA GLY A 244 -10.04 -35.81 20.59
C GLY A 244 -10.42 -35.22 21.95
N GLY A 245 -9.47 -35.12 22.91
CA GLY A 245 -9.68 -34.53 24.23
C GLY A 245 -9.33 -33.06 24.32
N GLN A 246 -9.59 -32.46 25.50
CA GLN A 246 -9.31 -31.01 25.73
C GLN A 246 -8.62 -30.83 27.09
N ALA A 247 -7.81 -29.78 27.19
CA ALA A 247 -7.28 -29.22 28.42
C ALA A 247 -7.77 -27.78 28.57
N CYS A 248 -8.24 -27.41 29.76
CA CYS A 248 -8.79 -26.10 30.07
C CYS A 248 -8.02 -25.42 31.18
N PHE A 249 -7.64 -24.18 30.98
CA PHE A 249 -6.88 -23.38 31.93
C PHE A 249 -7.57 -22.03 32.17
N LYS A 250 -7.81 -21.70 33.45
CA LYS A 250 -8.39 -20.43 33.86
C LYS A 250 -7.28 -19.44 34.17
N VAL A 251 -7.48 -18.22 33.71
CA VAL A 251 -6.61 -17.04 33.93
C VAL A 251 -7.44 -15.98 34.63
N GLU A 252 -7.14 -15.72 35.88
CA GLU A 252 -7.80 -14.66 36.66
C GLU A 252 -7.22 -13.32 36.29
N LYS A 253 -8.07 -12.29 36.13
CA LYS A 253 -7.67 -10.92 35.75
C LYS A 253 -6.76 -10.94 34.52
N ALA A 254 -7.22 -11.61 33.46
CA ALA A 254 -6.44 -11.79 32.25
C ALA A 254 -6.12 -10.46 31.57
N GLU A 255 -4.86 -10.26 31.21
CA GLU A 255 -4.45 -9.21 30.29
C GLU A 255 -4.77 -9.64 28.86
N LEU A 256 -5.54 -8.82 28.15
CA LEU A 256 -6.02 -9.16 26.82
C LEU A 256 -5.03 -8.69 25.75
N TRP A 257 -4.81 -9.54 24.73
CA TRP A 257 -4.04 -9.21 23.56
C TRP A 257 -4.79 -8.20 22.68
N SER A 258 -4.09 -7.19 22.21
CA SER A 258 -4.56 -6.28 21.15
C SER A 258 -3.34 -5.74 20.37
N ALA A 259 -3.58 -5.08 19.22
CA ALA A 259 -2.49 -4.40 18.50
C ALA A 259 -1.86 -3.24 19.28
N GLU A 260 -2.55 -2.71 20.29
CA GLU A 260 -2.06 -1.67 21.20
C GLU A 260 -1.31 -2.23 22.41
N ASN A 261 -1.66 -3.46 22.83
CA ASN A 261 -1.06 -4.16 23.98
C ASN A 261 -0.92 -5.66 23.64
N PRO A 262 0.16 -6.09 22.96
CA PRO A 262 0.30 -7.45 22.43
C PRO A 262 0.80 -8.45 23.49
N VAL A 263 0.08 -8.59 24.61
CA VAL A 263 0.41 -9.51 25.69
C VAL A 263 0.19 -10.96 25.26
N LEU A 264 1.21 -11.78 25.43
CA LEU A 264 1.21 -13.21 25.08
C LEU A 264 1.57 -14.06 26.30
N TYR A 265 0.82 -15.14 26.47
CA TYR A 265 1.03 -16.12 27.53
C TYR A 265 1.76 -17.35 26.99
N ASP A 266 2.70 -17.89 27.79
CA ASP A 266 3.42 -19.10 27.43
C ASP A 266 2.58 -20.36 27.68
N LEU A 267 2.46 -21.20 26.67
CA LEU A 267 1.86 -22.50 26.71
C LEU A 267 2.85 -23.52 26.12
N GLU A 268 3.07 -24.62 26.85
CA GLU A 268 3.95 -25.69 26.39
C GLU A 268 3.16 -26.96 26.14
N ILE A 269 3.51 -27.66 25.06
CA ILE A 269 2.94 -28.96 24.73
C ILE A 269 4.08 -30.00 24.76
N LEU A 270 3.98 -30.96 25.63
CA LEU A 270 4.94 -32.05 25.75
C LEU A 270 4.33 -33.31 25.13
N SER A 271 4.92 -33.80 24.08
CA SER A 271 4.58 -35.06 23.44
C SER A 271 5.74 -36.04 23.53
N GLU A 272 5.65 -37.23 22.92
CA GLU A 272 6.70 -38.23 22.97
C GLU A 272 8.05 -37.63 22.48
N GLY A 273 9.01 -37.47 23.41
CA GLY A 273 10.35 -36.96 23.10
C GLY A 273 10.41 -35.50 22.57
N GLU A 274 9.29 -34.79 22.50
CA GLU A 274 9.20 -33.49 21.90
C GLU A 274 8.55 -32.45 22.83
N ARG A 275 8.85 -31.20 22.55
CA ARG A 275 8.29 -30.02 23.21
C ARG A 275 7.94 -28.96 22.17
N ILE A 276 6.76 -28.39 22.27
CA ILE A 276 6.29 -27.28 21.45
C ILE A 276 6.06 -26.08 22.36
N PHE A 277 6.52 -24.91 21.93
CA PHE A 277 6.30 -23.64 22.62
C PHE A 277 5.29 -22.84 21.83
N GLU A 278 4.20 -22.45 22.49
CA GLU A 278 3.16 -21.61 21.91
C GLU A 278 3.00 -20.31 22.70
N LYS A 279 2.70 -19.24 21.99
CA LYS A 279 2.37 -17.93 22.53
C LYS A 279 0.88 -17.70 22.34
N VAL A 280 0.14 -17.62 23.43
CA VAL A 280 -1.31 -17.49 23.43
C VAL A 280 -1.71 -16.05 23.74
N GLY A 281 -2.35 -15.37 22.80
CA GLY A 281 -3.01 -14.09 23.02
C GLY A 281 -4.49 -14.29 23.38
N ILE A 282 -4.87 -13.83 24.56
CA ILE A 282 -6.26 -13.92 25.03
C ILE A 282 -7.03 -12.74 24.45
N ARG A 283 -8.10 -13.02 23.70
CA ARG A 283 -8.93 -12.01 23.06
C ARG A 283 -10.33 -12.51 22.78
N THR A 284 -11.24 -11.58 22.49
CA THR A 284 -12.58 -11.86 21.96
C THR A 284 -12.84 -11.07 20.67
N ILE A 285 -13.62 -11.66 19.77
CA ILE A 285 -14.06 -11.05 18.51
C ILE A 285 -15.58 -11.31 18.41
N GLU A 286 -16.33 -10.25 18.12
CA GLU A 286 -17.77 -10.31 17.96
C GLU A 286 -18.25 -9.30 16.91
N ILE A 287 -19.26 -9.65 16.12
CA ILE A 287 -20.02 -8.70 15.32
C ILE A 287 -21.40 -8.54 15.95
N ARG A 288 -21.72 -7.33 16.39
CA ARG A 288 -22.99 -7.01 17.02
C ARG A 288 -23.43 -5.60 16.66
N ASP A 289 -24.71 -5.43 16.35
CA ASP A 289 -25.31 -4.13 16.03
C ASP A 289 -24.53 -3.35 14.96
N ARG A 290 -24.14 -4.06 13.88
CA ARG A 290 -23.37 -3.51 12.76
C ARG A 290 -21.97 -3.00 13.15
N LYS A 291 -21.40 -3.52 14.24
CA LYS A 291 -20.07 -3.17 14.75
C LYS A 291 -19.18 -4.41 14.83
N TYR A 292 -17.95 -4.26 14.44
CA TYR A 292 -16.90 -5.24 14.72
C TYR A 292 -16.29 -4.90 16.08
N LEU A 293 -16.44 -5.79 17.03
CA LEU A 293 -15.96 -5.62 18.40
C LEU A 293 -14.75 -6.51 18.65
N PHE A 294 -13.64 -5.92 19.01
CA PHE A 294 -12.44 -6.61 19.49
C PHE A 294 -12.28 -6.32 20.99
N ASN A 295 -12.24 -7.36 21.82
CA ASN A 295 -12.29 -7.21 23.28
C ASN A 295 -13.40 -6.27 23.75
N GLY A 296 -14.58 -6.35 23.11
CA GLY A 296 -15.73 -5.53 23.39
C GLY A 296 -15.69 -4.08 22.91
N GLN A 297 -14.63 -3.64 22.22
CA GLN A 297 -14.48 -2.27 21.72
C GLN A 297 -14.58 -2.21 20.19
N PRO A 298 -15.22 -1.16 19.62
CA PRO A 298 -15.35 -0.98 18.18
C PRO A 298 -14.08 -0.38 17.57
N ILE A 299 -13.04 -1.19 17.50
CA ILE A 299 -11.71 -0.75 17.02
C ILE A 299 -11.73 -0.27 15.56
N LYS A 300 -10.68 0.46 15.16
CA LYS A 300 -10.44 0.87 13.78
C LYS A 300 -9.17 0.22 13.24
N PHE A 301 -9.29 -0.41 12.07
CA PHE A 301 -8.16 -0.95 11.32
C PHE A 301 -7.51 0.19 10.53
N ARG A 302 -6.35 0.64 10.98
CA ARG A 302 -5.46 1.60 10.31
C ARG A 302 -4.44 0.79 9.54
N GLY A 303 -4.88 0.27 8.39
CA GLY A 303 -4.21 -0.82 7.71
C GLY A 303 -3.53 -0.46 6.41
N VAL A 304 -2.70 -1.40 5.95
CA VAL A 304 -2.14 -1.46 4.61
C VAL A 304 -2.32 -2.85 4.03
N ASN A 305 -2.45 -2.95 2.72
CA ASN A 305 -2.26 -4.19 1.98
C ASN A 305 -0.76 -4.47 1.85
N ARG A 306 -0.33 -5.71 1.94
CA ARG A 306 1.08 -6.06 1.86
C ARG A 306 1.30 -7.32 1.03
N HIS A 307 1.98 -7.15 -0.10
CA HIS A 307 2.62 -8.25 -0.82
C HIS A 307 3.96 -8.66 -0.20
N ASP A 308 4.32 -9.92 -0.31
CA ASP A 308 5.68 -10.38 -0.05
C ASP A 308 6.56 -10.00 -1.25
N PHE A 309 7.19 -8.82 -1.20
CA PHE A 309 8.02 -8.29 -2.28
C PHE A 309 9.28 -7.58 -1.78
N HIS A 310 10.40 -7.84 -2.46
CA HIS A 310 11.66 -7.13 -2.29
C HIS A 310 12.28 -6.84 -3.66
N SER A 311 12.77 -5.63 -3.89
CA SER A 311 13.25 -5.16 -5.19
C SER A 311 14.35 -6.01 -5.82
N GLU A 312 15.22 -6.64 -5.02
CA GLU A 312 16.36 -7.46 -5.47
C GLU A 312 16.16 -8.96 -5.29
N LYS A 313 15.06 -9.39 -4.63
CA LYS A 313 14.79 -10.80 -4.31
C LYS A 313 13.44 -11.29 -4.85
N GLY A 314 12.59 -10.36 -5.32
CA GLY A 314 11.21 -10.67 -5.72
C GLY A 314 10.38 -11.17 -4.54
N ALA A 315 9.69 -12.29 -4.71
CA ALA A 315 8.86 -12.91 -3.67
C ALA A 315 9.70 -13.60 -2.56
N ALA A 316 11.00 -13.75 -2.73
CA ALA A 316 11.87 -14.44 -1.77
C ALA A 316 12.29 -13.53 -0.60
N VAL A 317 11.29 -12.96 0.10
CA VAL A 317 11.52 -12.11 1.29
C VAL A 317 12.00 -12.95 2.48
N SER A 318 13.03 -12.46 3.16
CA SER A 318 13.55 -13.09 4.37
C SER A 318 12.78 -12.65 5.61
N LEU A 319 12.94 -13.36 6.71
CA LEU A 319 12.35 -12.97 8.00
C LEU A 319 12.82 -11.57 8.46
N SER A 320 14.09 -11.22 8.16
CA SER A 320 14.61 -9.87 8.46
C SER A 320 13.94 -8.78 7.63
N ASP A 321 13.64 -9.03 6.34
CA ASP A 321 12.92 -8.07 5.48
C ASP A 321 11.49 -7.86 6.02
N ILE A 322 10.82 -8.94 6.45
CA ILE A 322 9.51 -8.88 7.08
C ILE A 322 9.54 -8.07 8.38
N GLU A 323 10.53 -8.33 9.24
CA GLU A 323 10.64 -7.63 10.52
C GLU A 323 10.96 -6.14 10.34
N GLU A 324 11.74 -5.78 9.32
CA GLU A 324 12.01 -4.40 8.94
C GLU A 324 10.71 -3.66 8.51
N ASP A 325 9.92 -4.29 7.65
CA ASP A 325 8.59 -3.77 7.25
C ASP A 325 7.70 -3.54 8.49
N LEU A 326 7.57 -4.54 9.37
CA LEU A 326 6.71 -4.44 10.55
C LEU A 326 7.17 -3.35 11.53
N ARG A 327 8.48 -3.20 11.74
CA ARG A 327 9.03 -2.12 12.58
C ARG A 327 8.74 -0.75 11.98
N LEU A 328 8.94 -0.58 10.67
CA LEU A 328 8.64 0.67 9.99
C LEU A 328 7.14 0.99 10.05
N MET A 329 6.28 0.01 9.80
CA MET A 329 4.81 0.17 9.89
C MET A 329 4.37 0.68 11.27
N LYS A 330 4.97 0.17 12.37
CA LYS A 330 4.67 0.65 13.73
C LYS A 330 5.01 2.14 13.89
N THR A 331 6.14 2.60 13.35
CA THR A 331 6.52 4.04 13.42
C THR A 331 5.61 4.93 12.59
N LEU A 332 4.84 4.34 11.68
CA LEU A 332 3.87 5.00 10.79
C LEU A 332 2.41 4.88 11.26
N ASN A 333 2.19 4.45 12.52
CA ASN A 333 0.87 4.32 13.15
C ASN A 333 -0.04 3.23 12.52
N ILE A 334 0.52 2.32 11.73
CA ILE A 334 -0.22 1.19 11.16
C ILE A 334 -0.46 0.15 12.24
N ASN A 335 -1.70 -0.34 12.37
CA ASN A 335 -2.09 -1.36 13.33
C ASN A 335 -2.66 -2.62 12.67
N ALA A 336 -2.85 -2.62 11.35
CA ALA A 336 -3.46 -3.72 10.62
C ALA A 336 -2.76 -4.01 9.29
N ILE A 337 -2.76 -5.28 8.88
CA ILE A 337 -2.19 -5.73 7.61
C ILE A 337 -3.16 -6.72 6.97
N ARG A 338 -3.56 -6.46 5.70
CA ARG A 338 -4.16 -7.49 4.84
C ARG A 338 -3.04 -8.17 4.07
N THR A 339 -2.99 -9.51 4.18
CA THR A 339 -2.02 -10.30 3.43
C THR A 339 -2.50 -10.45 2.00
N SER A 340 -2.28 -9.46 1.18
CA SER A 340 -2.72 -9.43 -0.21
C SER A 340 -1.76 -10.17 -1.13
N HIS A 341 -2.22 -11.13 -1.95
CA HIS A 341 -3.56 -11.75 -1.91
C HIS A 341 -3.39 -13.25 -1.68
N TYR A 342 -2.66 -13.58 -0.62
CA TYR A 342 -2.26 -14.95 -0.24
C TYR A 342 -1.73 -14.98 1.21
N PRO A 343 -1.68 -16.14 1.87
CA PRO A 343 -1.05 -16.26 3.18
C PRO A 343 0.44 -15.92 3.13
N SER A 344 0.90 -15.03 4.00
CA SER A 344 2.35 -14.78 4.18
C SER A 344 3.05 -15.99 4.82
N ALA A 345 4.38 -15.95 4.90
CA ALA A 345 5.16 -16.98 5.58
C ALA A 345 4.70 -17.18 7.04
N PRO A 346 4.70 -18.41 7.57
CA PRO A 346 4.15 -18.68 8.92
C PRO A 346 4.76 -17.84 10.04
N GLU A 347 6.04 -17.51 9.96
CA GLU A 347 6.72 -16.69 10.97
C GLU A 347 6.27 -15.21 10.94
N PHE A 348 5.73 -14.71 9.82
CA PHE A 348 5.10 -13.38 9.74
C PHE A 348 3.99 -13.23 10.78
N TYR A 349 3.12 -14.24 10.91
CA TYR A 349 2.00 -14.20 11.86
C TYR A 349 2.49 -14.18 13.32
N LYS A 350 3.57 -14.91 13.64
CA LYS A 350 4.18 -14.86 14.97
C LYS A 350 4.79 -13.49 15.27
N LEU A 351 5.40 -12.85 14.27
CA LEU A 351 5.88 -11.48 14.41
C LEU A 351 4.72 -10.51 14.60
N CYS A 352 3.60 -10.68 13.86
CA CYS A 352 2.39 -9.89 14.06
C CYS A 352 1.77 -10.08 15.44
N ASP A 353 1.77 -11.32 15.98
CA ASP A 353 1.37 -11.60 17.37
C ASP A 353 2.24 -10.81 18.37
N LYS A 354 3.55 -10.79 18.15
CA LYS A 354 4.56 -10.16 19.03
C LYS A 354 4.55 -8.63 18.93
N TYR A 355 4.49 -8.08 17.72
CA TYR A 355 4.53 -6.63 17.50
C TYR A 355 3.17 -5.95 17.64
N GLY A 356 2.08 -6.71 17.70
CA GLY A 356 0.73 -6.20 17.81
C GLY A 356 0.20 -5.63 16.49
N PHE A 357 -0.12 -6.50 15.54
CA PHE A 357 -0.85 -6.14 14.32
C PHE A 357 -2.12 -6.99 14.21
N TYR A 358 -3.22 -6.38 13.83
CA TYR A 358 -4.39 -7.11 13.36
C TYR A 358 -4.13 -7.61 11.94
N VAL A 359 -4.30 -8.90 11.70
CA VAL A 359 -4.07 -9.49 10.39
C VAL A 359 -5.40 -9.91 9.77
N ILE A 360 -5.65 -9.45 8.56
CA ILE A 360 -6.68 -9.95 7.67
C ILE A 360 -6.01 -11.03 6.82
N SER A 361 -6.17 -12.30 7.22
CA SER A 361 -5.48 -13.42 6.58
C SER A 361 -6.23 -13.85 5.34
N GLU A 362 -5.63 -13.63 4.17
CA GLU A 362 -6.25 -13.91 2.89
C GLU A 362 -5.79 -15.23 2.29
N SER A 363 -6.72 -15.93 1.65
CA SER A 363 -6.45 -17.17 0.94
C SER A 363 -5.86 -16.88 -0.44
N ASP A 364 -4.99 -17.77 -0.93
CA ASP A 364 -4.30 -17.68 -2.22
C ASP A 364 -5.28 -17.90 -3.38
N LEU A 365 -6.10 -16.89 -3.68
CA LEU A 365 -7.20 -17.02 -4.64
C LEU A 365 -7.53 -15.68 -5.30
N GLU A 366 -7.26 -15.61 -6.61
CA GLU A 366 -7.69 -14.52 -7.50
C GLU A 366 -7.87 -15.01 -8.92
N THR A 367 -8.94 -14.53 -9.59
CA THR A 367 -9.26 -14.91 -10.99
C THR A 367 -9.66 -13.69 -11.83
N HIS A 368 -9.01 -12.53 -11.55
CA HIS A 368 -9.40 -11.23 -12.09
C HIS A 368 -9.43 -11.19 -13.62
N GLY A 369 -8.49 -11.86 -14.30
CA GLY A 369 -8.41 -11.90 -15.76
C GLY A 369 -9.63 -12.45 -16.48
N THR A 370 -10.54 -13.15 -15.76
CA THR A 370 -11.82 -13.57 -16.35
C THR A 370 -12.71 -12.40 -16.76
N THR A 371 -12.54 -11.22 -16.14
CA THR A 371 -13.30 -10.00 -16.48
C THR A 371 -13.04 -9.53 -17.91
N LEU A 372 -11.84 -9.76 -18.44
CA LEU A 372 -11.47 -9.38 -19.80
C LEU A 372 -12.11 -10.25 -20.88
N LEU A 373 -12.65 -11.41 -20.49
CA LEU A 373 -13.31 -12.33 -21.44
C LEU A 373 -14.67 -11.83 -21.90
N ASP A 374 -15.31 -10.94 -21.12
CA ASP A 374 -16.62 -10.36 -21.45
C ASP A 374 -16.57 -9.59 -22.78
N ALA A 375 -15.51 -8.83 -23.03
CA ALA A 375 -15.31 -8.10 -24.28
C ALA A 375 -15.13 -9.01 -25.51
N ALA A 376 -14.66 -10.24 -25.30
CA ALA A 376 -14.43 -11.22 -26.36
C ALA A 376 -15.58 -12.22 -26.53
N MET A 377 -16.41 -12.40 -25.52
CA MET A 377 -17.51 -13.36 -25.48
C MET A 377 -18.86 -12.64 -25.64
N ALA A 378 -19.23 -12.32 -26.89
CA ALA A 378 -20.46 -11.59 -27.20
C ALA A 378 -21.69 -12.19 -26.49
N GLY A 379 -22.40 -11.37 -25.72
CA GLY A 379 -23.65 -11.76 -25.04
C GLY A 379 -23.48 -12.24 -23.58
N MET A 380 -22.26 -12.24 -23.03
CA MET A 380 -22.02 -12.48 -21.61
C MET A 380 -21.91 -11.13 -20.89
N ASN A 381 -22.58 -10.93 -19.75
CA ASN A 381 -22.36 -9.74 -18.94
C ASN A 381 -21.09 -9.88 -18.08
N GLY A 382 -20.48 -8.76 -17.70
CA GLY A 382 -19.19 -8.76 -16.98
C GLY A 382 -19.23 -9.54 -15.67
N GLN A 383 -20.34 -9.50 -14.92
CA GLN A 383 -20.49 -10.25 -13.68
C GLN A 383 -20.46 -11.77 -13.90
N ARG A 384 -21.05 -12.25 -15.01
CA ARG A 384 -21.02 -13.67 -15.35
C ARG A 384 -19.63 -14.10 -15.81
N ALA A 385 -18.91 -13.27 -16.56
CA ALA A 385 -17.53 -13.53 -16.92
C ALA A 385 -16.65 -13.60 -15.68
N PHE A 386 -16.81 -12.64 -14.76
CA PHE A 386 -16.07 -12.58 -13.50
C PHE A 386 -16.26 -13.84 -12.62
N ALA A 387 -17.44 -14.46 -12.66
CA ALA A 387 -17.77 -15.64 -11.86
C ALA A 387 -17.50 -16.98 -12.60
N LEU A 388 -16.88 -17.00 -13.76
CA LEU A 388 -16.70 -18.21 -14.58
C LEU A 388 -16.07 -19.38 -13.79
N LEU A 389 -14.99 -19.13 -13.08
CA LEU A 389 -14.31 -20.15 -12.29
C LEU A 389 -14.97 -20.36 -10.91
N SER A 390 -15.50 -19.31 -10.31
CA SER A 390 -16.11 -19.38 -8.97
C SER A 390 -17.48 -20.06 -8.97
N ASP A 391 -18.16 -20.13 -10.13
CA ASP A 391 -19.46 -20.81 -10.26
C ASP A 391 -19.39 -22.17 -10.98
N ASP A 392 -18.22 -22.58 -11.46
CA ASP A 392 -18.02 -23.92 -12.04
C ASP A 392 -17.63 -24.93 -10.97
N SER A 393 -18.51 -25.93 -10.73
CA SER A 393 -18.30 -26.99 -9.73
C SER A 393 -17.06 -27.86 -10.00
N ALA A 394 -16.51 -27.86 -11.21
CA ALA A 394 -15.27 -28.58 -11.52
C ALA A 394 -14.08 -28.05 -10.69
N TYR A 395 -14.14 -26.79 -10.25
CA TYR A 395 -13.09 -26.12 -9.50
C TYR A 395 -13.41 -25.93 -8.01
N GLU A 396 -14.55 -26.42 -7.49
CA GLU A 396 -14.95 -26.30 -6.09
C GLU A 396 -13.83 -26.73 -5.13
N LYS A 397 -13.20 -27.87 -5.42
CA LYS A 397 -12.10 -28.37 -4.60
C LYS A 397 -10.90 -27.41 -4.54
N ALA A 398 -10.59 -26.72 -5.63
CA ALA A 398 -9.49 -25.75 -5.68
C ALA A 398 -9.79 -24.54 -4.79
N TYR A 399 -11.03 -24.05 -4.78
CA TYR A 399 -11.48 -22.97 -3.90
C TYR A 399 -11.44 -23.36 -2.43
N VAL A 400 -12.05 -24.50 -2.11
CA VAL A 400 -12.15 -25.03 -0.75
C VAL A 400 -10.77 -25.34 -0.15
N GLU A 401 -9.88 -25.97 -0.90
CA GLU A 401 -8.55 -26.36 -0.41
C GLU A 401 -7.73 -25.12 0.01
N ARG A 402 -7.78 -24.01 -0.75
CA ARG A 402 -7.09 -22.78 -0.45
C ARG A 402 -7.55 -22.15 0.88
N GLN A 403 -8.87 -22.21 1.16
CA GLN A 403 -9.41 -21.73 2.44
C GLN A 403 -8.94 -22.61 3.60
N ILE A 404 -9.04 -23.94 3.43
CA ILE A 404 -8.62 -24.89 4.48
C ILE A 404 -7.16 -24.69 4.83
N VAL A 405 -6.28 -24.52 3.84
CA VAL A 405 -4.84 -24.30 4.06
C VAL A 405 -4.60 -23.04 4.90
N ASN A 406 -5.21 -21.92 4.54
CA ASN A 406 -5.07 -20.66 5.26
C ASN A 406 -5.55 -20.78 6.72
N VAL A 407 -6.75 -21.30 6.92
CA VAL A 407 -7.37 -21.40 8.25
C VAL A 407 -6.60 -22.38 9.14
N GLU A 408 -6.31 -23.58 8.65
CA GLU A 408 -5.65 -24.63 9.48
C GLU A 408 -4.22 -24.21 9.87
N THR A 409 -3.48 -23.55 8.97
CA THR A 409 -2.12 -23.10 9.28
C THR A 409 -2.11 -22.00 10.35
N ASN A 410 -3.09 -21.08 10.32
CA ASN A 410 -3.09 -19.86 11.11
C ASN A 410 -4.16 -19.82 12.24
N LYS A 411 -4.92 -20.91 12.45
CA LYS A 411 -6.03 -20.95 13.43
C LYS A 411 -5.62 -20.57 14.87
N ASN A 412 -4.38 -20.82 15.26
CA ASN A 412 -3.89 -20.54 16.62
C ASN A 412 -3.25 -19.13 16.76
N ARG A 413 -3.24 -18.30 15.69
CA ARG A 413 -2.63 -16.95 15.75
C ARG A 413 -3.62 -15.91 16.28
N PRO A 414 -3.33 -15.25 17.42
CA PRO A 414 -4.19 -14.22 17.98
C PRO A 414 -4.30 -12.97 17.09
N CYS A 415 -3.28 -12.66 16.31
CA CYS A 415 -3.28 -11.52 15.38
C CYS A 415 -4.32 -11.63 14.27
N VAL A 416 -4.73 -12.85 13.85
CA VAL A 416 -5.74 -13.01 12.80
C VAL A 416 -7.09 -12.52 13.33
N ALA A 417 -7.54 -11.38 12.79
CA ALA A 417 -8.76 -10.70 13.19
C ALA A 417 -9.99 -11.31 12.50
N PHE A 418 -9.89 -11.60 11.21
CA PHE A 418 -10.91 -12.28 10.42
C PHE A 418 -10.30 -12.91 9.16
N TRP A 419 -11.05 -13.80 8.53
CA TRP A 419 -10.63 -14.53 7.34
C TRP A 419 -11.09 -13.81 6.08
N SER A 420 -10.18 -13.69 5.11
CA SER A 420 -10.47 -13.23 3.76
C SER A 420 -10.44 -14.40 2.78
N MET A 421 -11.51 -14.56 2.01
CA MET A 421 -11.67 -15.71 1.13
C MET A 421 -10.87 -15.61 -0.17
N GLY A 422 -10.22 -14.51 -0.42
CA GLY A 422 -9.45 -14.20 -1.63
C GLY A 422 -9.75 -12.82 -2.17
N ASN A 423 -9.25 -12.55 -3.35
CA ASN A 423 -9.41 -11.30 -4.07
C ASN A 423 -10.21 -11.53 -5.36
N GLU A 424 -10.64 -10.51 -6.00
CA GLU A 424 -11.26 -10.32 -7.31
C GLU A 424 -11.51 -11.58 -8.16
N SER A 425 -12.53 -12.37 -7.77
CA SER A 425 -12.86 -13.65 -8.42
C SER A 425 -14.36 -13.84 -8.67
N GLY A 426 -15.13 -12.75 -8.64
CA GLY A 426 -16.59 -12.79 -8.74
C GLY A 426 -17.21 -13.57 -7.58
N TRP A 427 -18.49 -13.92 -7.70
CA TRP A 427 -19.21 -14.68 -6.67
C TRP A 427 -19.94 -15.87 -7.29
N GLY A 428 -19.65 -17.08 -6.79
CA GLY A 428 -20.26 -18.31 -7.26
C GLY A 428 -20.37 -19.37 -6.16
N ARG A 429 -20.93 -20.53 -6.53
CA ARG A 429 -21.18 -21.67 -5.63
C ARG A 429 -19.93 -22.14 -4.88
N ASN A 430 -18.76 -22.02 -5.48
CA ASN A 430 -17.51 -22.49 -4.89
C ASN A 430 -17.13 -21.65 -3.64
N PHE A 431 -17.45 -20.35 -3.61
CA PHE A 431 -17.30 -19.52 -2.43
C PHE A 431 -18.28 -19.90 -1.29
N VAL A 432 -19.50 -20.32 -1.64
CA VAL A 432 -20.48 -20.81 -0.65
C VAL A 432 -19.96 -22.08 0.02
N ALA A 433 -19.48 -23.05 -0.78
CA ALA A 433 -18.87 -24.27 -0.25
C ALA A 433 -17.63 -23.96 0.61
N ALA A 434 -16.81 -23.02 0.16
CA ALA A 434 -15.60 -22.59 0.84
C ALA A 434 -15.90 -21.91 2.20
N SER A 435 -16.90 -21.01 2.26
CA SER A 435 -17.30 -20.36 3.51
C SER A 435 -17.81 -21.35 4.55
N ALA A 436 -18.58 -22.37 4.13
CA ALA A 436 -19.05 -23.44 4.99
C ALA A 436 -17.87 -24.22 5.61
N GLU A 437 -16.81 -24.46 4.85
CA GLU A 437 -15.61 -25.14 5.35
C GLU A 437 -14.77 -24.27 6.31
N ILE A 438 -14.72 -22.95 6.12
CA ILE A 438 -14.13 -22.03 7.09
C ILE A 438 -14.91 -22.11 8.42
N ARG A 439 -16.23 -21.92 8.37
CA ARG A 439 -17.08 -21.91 9.58
C ARG A 439 -17.03 -23.21 10.37
N ARG A 440 -16.86 -24.35 9.68
CA ARG A 440 -16.69 -25.64 10.35
C ARG A 440 -15.39 -25.73 11.17
N ARG A 441 -14.37 -24.92 10.85
CA ARG A 441 -13.04 -24.94 11.48
C ARG A 441 -12.82 -23.83 12.47
N ASP A 442 -13.35 -22.65 12.19
CA ASP A 442 -13.05 -21.46 12.96
C ASP A 442 -14.26 -20.52 13.04
N SER A 443 -14.41 -19.87 14.19
CA SER A 443 -15.55 -18.99 14.47
C SER A 443 -15.31 -17.51 14.13
N ARG A 444 -14.09 -17.14 13.70
CA ARG A 444 -13.78 -15.76 13.30
C ARG A 444 -14.61 -15.34 12.10
N PRO A 445 -14.95 -14.04 12.00
CA PRO A 445 -15.71 -13.51 10.88
C PRO A 445 -15.04 -13.75 9.53
N ILE A 446 -15.87 -13.81 8.49
CA ILE A 446 -15.46 -13.99 7.10
C ILE A 446 -15.77 -12.72 6.31
N HIS A 447 -14.83 -12.30 5.50
CA HIS A 447 -15.04 -11.26 4.50
C HIS A 447 -14.65 -11.73 3.11
N TYR A 448 -15.31 -11.15 2.09
CA TYR A 448 -14.95 -11.29 0.69
C TYR A 448 -15.55 -10.13 -0.11
N GLU A 449 -14.72 -9.33 -0.77
CA GLU A 449 -15.13 -8.10 -1.44
C GLU A 449 -16.05 -8.39 -2.63
N SER A 450 -15.65 -9.28 -3.53
CA SER A 450 -16.38 -9.52 -4.79
C SER A 450 -17.78 -10.15 -4.58
N SER A 451 -18.15 -10.46 -3.35
CA SER A 451 -19.53 -10.87 -3.01
C SER A 451 -20.59 -9.82 -3.37
N ILE A 452 -20.18 -8.57 -3.60
CA ILE A 452 -21.06 -7.47 -4.00
C ILE A 452 -21.43 -7.48 -5.49
N TYR A 453 -20.62 -8.10 -6.35
CA TYR A 453 -20.82 -8.11 -7.81
C TYR A 453 -21.92 -9.04 -8.26
N VAL A 454 -22.89 -9.24 -7.45
CA VAL A 454 -24.00 -10.11 -7.73
C VAL A 454 -25.23 -9.30 -8.07
N GLU A 455 -25.88 -9.64 -9.19
CA GLU A 455 -27.16 -9.04 -9.57
C GLU A 455 -28.23 -9.27 -8.50
N ARG A 456 -28.59 -8.24 -7.79
CA ARG A 456 -29.60 -8.27 -6.70
C ARG A 456 -30.99 -8.79 -7.11
N PRO A 457 -31.49 -8.67 -8.37
CA PRO A 457 -32.83 -9.16 -8.72
C PRO A 457 -32.98 -10.68 -8.82
N ALA A 458 -31.88 -11.42 -8.92
CA ALA A 458 -31.92 -12.87 -9.12
C ALA A 458 -31.62 -13.68 -7.88
N ARG A 459 -31.60 -13.10 -6.69
CA ARG A 459 -31.13 -13.75 -5.47
C ARG A 459 -32.11 -13.69 -4.32
N ASP A 460 -32.30 -14.84 -3.73
CA ASP A 460 -32.82 -14.94 -2.37
C ASP A 460 -31.81 -14.34 -1.42
N ASP A 461 -32.24 -13.35 -0.62
CA ASP A 461 -31.39 -12.67 0.38
C ASP A 461 -30.78 -13.66 1.39
N GLU A 462 -31.39 -14.82 1.60
CA GLU A 462 -30.89 -15.92 2.45
C GLU A 462 -29.56 -16.52 1.96
N TYR A 463 -29.33 -16.58 0.65
CA TYR A 463 -28.11 -17.18 0.06
C TYR A 463 -26.87 -16.33 0.29
N TYR A 464 -27.04 -15.05 0.61
CA TYR A 464 -26.00 -14.05 0.78
C TYR A 464 -25.62 -13.79 2.23
N SER A 465 -26.63 -13.67 3.08
CA SER A 465 -26.46 -13.19 4.46
C SER A 465 -25.64 -14.14 5.32
N ASP A 466 -25.67 -15.45 5.03
CA ASP A 466 -25.07 -16.45 5.90
C ASP A 466 -23.61 -16.82 5.55
N CYS A 467 -23.10 -16.36 4.41
CA CYS A 467 -21.75 -16.69 3.97
C CYS A 467 -20.70 -15.69 4.43
N ILE A 468 -21.04 -14.40 4.50
CA ILE A 468 -20.13 -13.28 4.71
C ILE A 468 -20.60 -12.41 5.86
N ASP A 469 -19.75 -12.21 6.85
CA ASP A 469 -20.07 -11.47 8.09
C ASP A 469 -19.75 -9.97 8.00
N ILE A 470 -18.89 -9.56 7.09
CA ILE A 470 -18.37 -8.21 6.95
C ILE A 470 -18.68 -7.70 5.54
N GLN A 471 -19.35 -6.55 5.44
CA GLN A 471 -19.48 -5.83 4.18
C GLN A 471 -18.11 -5.29 3.79
N SER A 472 -17.63 -5.62 2.60
CA SER A 472 -16.34 -5.16 2.12
C SER A 472 -16.48 -4.36 0.84
N ARG A 473 -15.59 -3.40 0.63
CA ARG A 473 -15.52 -2.59 -0.58
C ARG A 473 -14.08 -2.25 -0.93
N MET A 474 -13.82 -2.18 -2.23
CA MET A 474 -12.65 -1.55 -2.81
C MET A 474 -13.03 -0.14 -3.28
N TYR A 475 -12.23 0.82 -2.91
CA TYR A 475 -12.26 2.22 -3.38
C TYR A 475 -13.64 2.90 -3.39
N PRO A 476 -14.50 2.73 -2.37
CA PRO A 476 -15.76 3.47 -2.33
C PRO A 476 -15.47 4.95 -2.13
N SER A 477 -16.28 5.83 -2.73
CA SER A 477 -16.19 7.26 -2.42
C SER A 477 -16.73 7.54 -1.00
N VAL A 478 -16.25 8.62 -0.38
CA VAL A 478 -16.75 9.08 0.92
C VAL A 478 -18.24 9.38 0.86
N GLU A 479 -18.70 9.91 -0.28
CA GLU A 479 -20.11 10.19 -0.54
C GLU A 479 -20.93 8.90 -0.53
N TRP A 480 -20.48 7.82 -1.20
CA TRP A 480 -21.16 6.52 -1.17
C TRP A 480 -21.24 5.95 0.26
N MET A 481 -20.17 6.06 1.03
CA MET A 481 -20.13 5.59 2.42
C MET A 481 -21.16 6.33 3.29
N ARG A 482 -21.25 7.65 3.12
CA ARG A 482 -22.13 8.53 3.89
C ARG A 482 -23.61 8.44 3.43
N ASP A 483 -23.85 8.44 2.12
CA ASP A 483 -25.19 8.68 1.53
C ASP A 483 -25.90 7.38 1.15
N GLU A 484 -25.17 6.28 0.94
CA GLU A 484 -25.74 4.99 0.57
C GLU A 484 -25.56 3.93 1.65
N TYR A 485 -24.32 3.69 2.15
CA TYR A 485 -24.09 2.65 3.13
C TYR A 485 -24.68 2.98 4.51
N LEU A 486 -24.42 4.17 5.06
CA LEU A 486 -24.91 4.52 6.42
C LEU A 486 -26.43 4.47 6.55
N PRO A 487 -27.22 5.02 5.63
CA PRO A 487 -28.68 5.03 5.75
C PRO A 487 -29.36 3.70 5.36
N ASP A 488 -28.64 2.74 4.77
CA ASP A 488 -29.25 1.43 4.42
C ASP A 488 -29.49 0.59 5.69
N VAL A 489 -30.74 0.62 6.17
CA VAL A 489 -31.18 -0.14 7.36
C VAL A 489 -31.25 -1.64 7.14
N ARG A 490 -31.15 -2.12 5.90
CA ARG A 490 -31.15 -3.55 5.57
C ARG A 490 -29.78 -4.16 5.72
N GLU A 491 -28.72 -3.36 5.53
CA GLU A 491 -27.35 -3.79 5.76
C GLU A 491 -27.05 -3.88 7.26
N ARG A 492 -26.73 -5.07 7.75
CA ARG A 492 -26.45 -5.35 9.16
C ARG A 492 -24.99 -5.61 9.45
N ARG A 493 -24.16 -5.70 8.42
CA ARG A 493 -22.73 -5.99 8.56
C ARG A 493 -21.94 -4.70 8.70
N PRO A 494 -20.87 -4.67 9.51
CA PRO A 494 -19.94 -3.56 9.53
C PRO A 494 -19.22 -3.43 8.18
N LEU A 495 -18.79 -2.21 7.83
CA LEU A 495 -18.06 -1.94 6.58
C LEU A 495 -16.56 -1.91 6.81
N PHE A 496 -15.84 -2.70 6.03
CA PHE A 496 -14.38 -2.72 5.92
C PHE A 496 -13.95 -2.32 4.51
N LEU A 497 -13.03 -1.36 4.42
CA LEU A 497 -12.42 -0.99 3.14
C LEU A 497 -11.19 -1.88 2.92
N CYS A 498 -11.36 -3.03 2.24
CA CYS A 498 -10.23 -3.94 2.04
C CYS A 498 -9.14 -3.31 1.17
N GLU A 499 -9.53 -2.36 0.30
CA GLU A 499 -8.63 -1.50 -0.45
C GLU A 499 -9.23 -0.09 -0.57
N TYR A 500 -8.42 0.93 -0.33
CA TYR A 500 -8.79 2.32 -0.54
C TYR A 500 -7.54 3.19 -0.71
N ALA A 501 -7.72 4.42 -1.19
CA ALA A 501 -6.65 5.41 -1.29
C ALA A 501 -5.43 4.86 -2.02
N HIS A 502 -5.63 4.42 -3.28
CA HIS A 502 -4.59 3.85 -4.13
C HIS A 502 -3.35 4.75 -4.21
N ALA A 503 -2.20 4.26 -3.74
CA ALA A 503 -1.02 5.08 -3.46
C ALA A 503 -0.03 5.20 -4.63
N MET A 504 -0.52 5.04 -5.86
CA MET A 504 0.28 5.06 -7.07
C MET A 504 0.91 6.44 -7.34
N GLY A 505 2.23 6.49 -7.44
CA GLY A 505 2.97 7.70 -7.72
C GLY A 505 2.80 8.79 -6.64
N ASN A 506 2.44 10.01 -7.07
CA ASN A 506 2.11 11.12 -6.17
C ASN A 506 0.67 10.98 -5.66
N SER A 507 0.48 10.12 -4.67
CA SER A 507 -0.78 9.72 -4.02
C SER A 507 -0.54 9.36 -2.56
N PRO A 508 -1.59 9.06 -1.76
CA PRO A 508 -3.00 9.35 -2.00
C PRO A 508 -3.42 10.75 -1.52
N GLY A 509 -4.48 11.30 -2.13
CA GLY A 509 -5.22 12.45 -1.63
C GLY A 509 -6.52 12.05 -0.93
N GLY A 510 -7.14 12.97 -0.19
CA GLY A 510 -8.47 12.80 0.40
C GLY A 510 -8.53 11.91 1.65
N LEU A 511 -7.41 11.58 2.29
CA LEU A 511 -7.41 10.73 3.50
C LEU A 511 -8.14 11.35 4.70
N LYS A 512 -8.16 12.68 4.78
CA LYS A 512 -8.85 13.37 5.87
C LYS A 512 -10.34 13.02 5.92
N GLU A 513 -11.02 13.11 4.78
CA GLU A 513 -12.46 12.88 4.70
C GLU A 513 -12.82 11.42 4.99
N TYR A 514 -12.01 10.48 4.53
CA TYR A 514 -12.21 9.07 4.88
C TYR A 514 -12.15 8.86 6.40
N TRP A 515 -11.12 9.42 7.04
CA TRP A 515 -10.91 9.18 8.48
C TRP A 515 -11.86 9.98 9.34
N ASP A 516 -12.23 11.20 8.97
CA ASP A 516 -13.27 11.98 9.64
C ASP A 516 -14.59 11.20 9.65
N LEU A 517 -14.98 10.59 8.52
CA LEU A 517 -16.19 9.79 8.42
C LEU A 517 -16.08 8.47 9.19
N MET A 518 -14.98 7.73 9.01
CA MET A 518 -14.82 6.42 9.67
C MET A 518 -14.69 6.53 11.19
N GLU A 519 -14.10 7.57 11.71
CA GLU A 519 -14.01 7.81 13.16
C GLU A 519 -15.34 8.28 13.75
N SER A 520 -16.22 8.88 12.95
CA SER A 520 -17.52 9.39 13.41
C SER A 520 -18.57 8.30 13.67
N ASN A 521 -18.38 7.06 13.14
CA ASN A 521 -19.38 6.02 13.25
C ASN A 521 -18.74 4.62 13.42
N ASP A 522 -19.22 3.85 14.41
CA ASP A 522 -18.67 2.54 14.75
C ASP A 522 -19.01 1.43 13.76
N SER A 523 -19.92 1.65 12.80
CA SER A 523 -20.19 0.68 11.74
C SER A 523 -19.07 0.62 10.69
N PHE A 524 -18.19 1.60 10.68
CA PHE A 524 -16.97 1.57 9.89
C PHE A 524 -15.83 0.91 10.67
N MET A 525 -15.25 -0.12 10.09
CA MET A 525 -14.11 -0.83 10.68
C MET A 525 -12.78 -0.13 10.41
N GLY A 526 -12.72 0.79 9.45
CA GLY A 526 -11.48 1.30 8.86
C GLY A 526 -11.15 0.59 7.56
N GLY A 527 -9.87 0.48 7.21
CA GLY A 527 -9.48 -0.17 5.96
C GLY A 527 -7.97 -0.31 5.79
N CYS A 528 -7.59 -0.90 4.64
CA CYS A 528 -6.20 -1.08 4.24
C CYS A 528 -5.90 -0.27 2.97
N ILE A 529 -4.94 0.65 3.05
CA ILE A 529 -4.46 1.40 1.88
C ILE A 529 -3.84 0.40 0.89
N TRP A 530 -4.12 0.54 -0.37
CA TRP A 530 -3.43 -0.14 -1.46
C TRP A 530 -2.27 0.72 -1.93
N GLU A 531 -0.99 0.33 -1.78
CA GLU A 531 -0.51 -0.76 -0.93
C GLU A 531 0.75 -0.34 -0.12
N TRP A 532 1.44 -1.28 0.51
CA TRP A 532 2.58 -0.99 1.37
C TRP A 532 3.79 -0.43 0.60
N ALA A 533 4.27 -1.12 -0.41
CA ALA A 533 5.51 -0.73 -1.08
C ALA A 533 5.43 -0.84 -2.60
N ASP A 534 6.01 0.12 -3.31
CA ASP A 534 6.19 0.01 -4.76
C ASP A 534 6.91 -1.28 -5.14
N HIS A 535 6.43 -1.99 -6.17
CA HIS A 535 7.04 -3.23 -6.66
C HIS A 535 8.07 -2.99 -7.78
N GLY A 536 8.89 -1.96 -7.63
CA GLY A 536 10.00 -1.69 -8.55
C GLY A 536 11.11 -2.72 -8.42
N VAL A 537 11.43 -3.41 -9.53
CA VAL A 537 12.51 -4.39 -9.59
C VAL A 537 13.86 -3.70 -9.80
N SER A 538 14.84 -4.00 -8.93
CA SER A 538 16.25 -3.62 -9.10
C SER A 538 17.05 -4.85 -9.52
N TYR A 539 17.19 -5.05 -10.82
CA TYR A 539 17.95 -6.19 -11.34
C TYR A 539 19.44 -5.87 -11.37
N ARG A 540 20.25 -6.68 -10.68
CA ARG A 540 21.71 -6.53 -10.54
C ARG A 540 22.15 -5.17 -9.98
N GLY A 541 21.37 -4.62 -9.04
CA GLY A 541 21.67 -3.33 -8.42
C GLY A 541 21.48 -2.12 -9.31
N GLY A 542 20.71 -2.25 -10.40
CA GLY A 542 20.31 -1.14 -11.27
C GLY A 542 19.21 -0.28 -10.67
N ALA A 543 18.82 0.78 -11.36
CA ALA A 543 17.66 1.58 -11.00
C ALA A 543 16.37 0.75 -11.03
N PHE A 544 15.35 1.20 -10.30
CA PHE A 544 14.07 0.51 -10.27
C PHE A 544 13.38 0.53 -11.64
N ARG A 545 12.80 -0.61 -12.00
CA ARG A 545 12.07 -0.85 -13.26
C ARG A 545 10.69 -1.42 -12.96
N TYR A 546 9.75 -1.20 -13.87
CA TYR A 546 8.36 -1.66 -13.79
C TYR A 546 7.97 -2.46 -15.04
N GLY A 547 6.71 -2.86 -15.15
CA GLY A 547 6.21 -3.69 -16.25
C GLY A 547 6.47 -3.08 -17.64
N GLY A 548 6.95 -3.90 -18.58
CA GLY A 548 7.33 -3.50 -19.92
C GLY A 548 8.82 -3.15 -20.11
N ASP A 549 9.55 -2.92 -19.01
CA ASP A 549 10.97 -2.52 -19.07
C ASP A 549 11.92 -3.68 -19.42
N PHE A 550 11.46 -4.90 -19.31
CA PHE A 550 12.23 -6.11 -19.59
C PHE A 550 11.96 -6.69 -20.98
N GLY A 551 11.13 -6.02 -21.79
CA GLY A 551 10.79 -6.41 -23.17
C GLY A 551 9.69 -7.47 -23.25
N GLU A 552 8.97 -7.71 -22.16
CA GLU A 552 7.81 -8.58 -22.13
C GLU A 552 6.65 -7.98 -22.96
N LEU A 553 5.93 -8.86 -23.71
CA LEU A 553 4.86 -8.42 -24.61
C LEU A 553 3.53 -8.17 -23.90
N ILE A 554 3.26 -8.94 -22.83
CA ILE A 554 2.05 -8.80 -22.01
C ILE A 554 2.49 -8.21 -20.68
N HIS A 555 2.05 -6.97 -20.42
CA HIS A 555 2.35 -6.25 -19.19
C HIS A 555 1.35 -5.12 -18.94
N ASP A 556 1.24 -4.67 -17.70
CA ASP A 556 0.38 -3.55 -17.28
C ASP A 556 1.18 -2.30 -16.84
N GLY A 557 2.43 -2.16 -17.35
CA GLY A 557 3.24 -0.96 -17.20
C GLY A 557 3.64 -0.65 -15.77
N ASN A 558 3.54 0.63 -15.40
CA ASN A 558 3.91 1.12 -14.07
C ASN A 558 2.82 0.90 -13.01
N PHE A 559 1.81 0.07 -13.26
CA PHE A 559 0.71 -0.15 -12.31
C PHE A 559 1.21 -0.83 -11.02
N CYS A 560 2.34 -1.53 -11.06
CA CYS A 560 3.03 -2.10 -9.90
C CYS A 560 3.79 -1.07 -9.02
N ILE A 561 3.73 0.24 -9.35
CA ILE A 561 4.38 1.31 -8.58
C ILE A 561 3.30 2.09 -7.81
N ASP A 562 2.66 1.41 -6.89
CA ASP A 562 1.45 1.85 -6.20
C ASP A 562 1.58 1.75 -4.67
N GLY A 563 2.80 1.62 -4.17
CA GLY A 563 3.10 1.58 -2.74
C GLY A 563 3.10 2.93 -2.05
N ILE A 564 2.77 2.92 -0.76
CA ILE A 564 2.86 4.11 0.11
C ILE A 564 4.33 4.44 0.46
N VAL A 565 5.23 3.48 0.36
CA VAL A 565 6.68 3.66 0.43
C VAL A 565 7.35 3.21 -0.86
N THR A 566 8.60 3.64 -1.09
CA THR A 566 9.38 3.19 -2.26
C THR A 566 9.80 1.72 -2.14
N PRO A 567 10.34 1.08 -3.22
CA PRO A 567 10.80 -0.32 -3.15
C PRO A 567 11.91 -0.55 -2.10
N ASP A 568 12.69 0.47 -1.77
CA ASP A 568 13.73 0.49 -0.73
C ASP A 568 13.26 1.14 0.59
N ARG A 569 11.93 1.19 0.81
CA ARG A 569 11.25 1.63 2.05
C ARG A 569 11.49 3.09 2.45
N LYS A 570 11.82 3.97 1.50
CA LYS A 570 11.87 5.41 1.76
C LYS A 570 10.47 6.00 1.85
N ILE A 571 10.36 7.05 2.66
CA ILE A 571 9.12 7.72 3.02
C ILE A 571 8.74 8.73 1.91
N LYS A 572 7.59 8.55 1.27
CA LYS A 572 6.99 9.50 0.32
C LYS A 572 6.14 10.54 1.08
N SER A 573 5.72 11.61 0.40
CA SER A 573 4.78 12.58 0.98
C SER A 573 3.42 11.93 1.34
N GLY A 574 2.94 10.98 0.52
CA GLY A 574 1.75 10.18 0.82
C GLY A 574 1.87 9.32 2.07
N THR A 575 3.09 8.84 2.41
CA THR A 575 3.35 8.11 3.66
C THR A 575 3.11 8.99 4.88
N LEU A 576 3.54 10.26 4.81
CA LEU A 576 3.35 11.22 5.90
C LEU A 576 1.88 11.62 6.04
N GLU A 577 1.17 11.74 4.92
CA GLU A 577 -0.27 11.94 4.88
C GLU A 577 -1.02 10.81 5.59
N MET A 578 -0.69 9.54 5.26
CA MET A 578 -1.22 8.36 5.94
C MET A 578 -0.88 8.35 7.44
N LYS A 579 0.40 8.58 7.79
CA LYS A 579 0.85 8.60 9.19
C LYS A 579 0.04 9.58 10.03
N LYS A 580 -0.24 10.76 9.47
CA LYS A 580 -1.03 11.80 10.12
C LYS A 580 -2.49 11.37 10.27
N ALA A 581 -3.12 10.82 9.23
CA ALA A 581 -4.49 10.31 9.29
C ALA A 581 -4.62 9.19 10.34
N TYR A 582 -3.58 8.36 10.49
CA TYR A 582 -3.53 7.22 11.42
C TYR A 582 -3.04 7.57 12.84
N GLN A 583 -2.71 8.83 13.11
CA GLN A 583 -2.15 9.20 14.42
C GLN A 583 -3.08 8.82 15.58
N PRO A 584 -2.50 8.26 16.68
CA PRO A 584 -3.30 7.81 17.82
C PRO A 584 -3.70 8.93 18.78
N LEU A 585 -3.10 10.10 18.67
CA LEU A 585 -3.39 11.28 19.50
C LEU A 585 -3.80 12.44 18.60
N SER A 586 -5.00 12.99 18.78
CA SER A 586 -5.45 14.19 18.07
C SER A 586 -5.26 15.43 18.94
N PHE A 587 -5.08 16.57 18.27
CA PHE A 587 -4.91 17.87 18.92
C PHE A 587 -5.89 18.87 18.32
N GLU A 588 -6.49 19.70 19.20
CA GLU A 588 -7.37 20.77 18.80
C GLU A 588 -7.01 22.06 19.56
N ARG A 589 -7.05 23.19 18.89
CA ARG A 589 -6.85 24.49 19.55
C ARG A 589 -8.10 24.87 20.33
N THR A 590 -7.90 25.24 21.61
CA THR A 590 -8.96 25.74 22.51
C THR A 590 -8.67 27.18 22.93
N GLU A 591 -9.61 27.83 23.60
CA GLU A 591 -9.39 29.17 24.15
C GLU A 591 -8.24 29.22 25.17
N ASN A 592 -8.03 28.16 25.92
CA ASN A 592 -7.09 28.09 27.02
C ASN A 592 -5.77 27.35 26.68
N GLY A 593 -5.70 26.76 25.49
CA GLY A 593 -4.52 25.97 25.14
C GLY A 593 -4.75 24.99 23.99
N ILE A 594 -4.42 23.73 24.21
CA ILE A 594 -4.55 22.64 23.25
C ILE A 594 -5.18 21.46 23.97
N SER A 595 -6.30 20.97 23.43
CA SER A 595 -6.89 19.69 23.82
C SER A 595 -6.15 18.56 23.09
N ALA A 596 -5.75 17.52 23.83
CA ALA A 596 -5.17 16.30 23.28
C ALA A 596 -6.05 15.12 23.65
N PHE A 597 -6.50 14.33 22.63
CA PHE A 597 -7.40 13.20 22.81
C PHE A 597 -6.76 11.90 22.31
N ASN A 598 -6.70 10.88 23.19
CA ASN A 598 -6.20 9.56 22.88
C ASN A 598 -7.26 8.71 22.17
N LYS A 599 -6.98 8.35 20.90
CA LYS A 599 -7.89 7.54 20.06
C LYS A 599 -7.77 6.04 20.31
N ASN A 600 -6.77 5.57 21.06
CA ASN A 600 -6.61 4.16 21.41
C ASN A 600 -7.75 3.67 22.29
N TYR A 601 -8.05 2.37 22.19
CA TYR A 601 -9.13 1.72 22.93
C TYR A 601 -8.66 0.99 24.18
N PHE A 602 -7.40 0.55 24.23
CA PHE A 602 -6.90 -0.37 25.27
C PHE A 602 -5.68 0.19 26.00
N SER A 603 -4.92 1.08 25.39
CA SER A 603 -3.66 1.56 25.98
C SER A 603 -3.64 3.07 26.19
N ALA A 604 -3.07 3.48 27.33
CA ALA A 604 -2.69 4.86 27.54
C ALA A 604 -1.52 5.26 26.63
N LEU A 605 -1.53 6.49 26.17
CA LEU A 605 -0.40 7.10 25.47
C LEU A 605 0.42 7.90 26.50
N ALA A 606 1.60 7.39 26.82
CA ALA A 606 2.56 8.06 27.70
C ALA A 606 3.83 8.42 26.91
N GLY A 607 4.33 9.64 27.11
CA GLY A 607 5.51 10.10 26.40
C GLY A 607 5.76 11.58 26.53
N LYS A 608 6.62 12.08 25.65
CA LYS A 608 7.05 13.48 25.64
C LYS A 608 6.24 14.28 24.61
N LEU A 609 5.61 15.36 25.07
CA LEU A 609 5.03 16.38 24.22
C LEU A 609 6.00 17.54 24.07
N VAL A 610 6.24 17.96 22.85
CA VAL A 610 7.06 19.13 22.51
C VAL A 610 6.15 20.16 21.83
N ILE A 611 6.11 21.37 22.37
CA ILE A 611 5.39 22.50 21.79
C ILE A 611 6.43 23.53 21.34
N LEU A 612 6.43 23.84 20.05
CA LEU A 612 7.28 24.85 19.45
C LEU A 612 6.46 26.09 19.11
N TYR A 613 6.92 27.23 19.56
CA TYR A 613 6.33 28.53 19.23
C TYR A 613 7.20 29.21 18.20
N LYS A 614 6.62 29.53 17.06
CA LYS A 614 7.36 30.12 15.94
C LYS A 614 6.72 31.42 15.46
N ASN A 615 7.56 32.27 14.90
CA ASN A 615 7.17 33.51 14.26
C ASN A 615 7.90 33.61 12.92
N TYR A 616 7.12 33.58 11.82
CA TYR A 616 7.64 33.55 10.45
C TYR A 616 8.78 32.53 10.26
N GLY A 617 8.53 31.28 10.66
CA GLY A 617 9.48 30.16 10.53
C GLY A 617 10.57 30.10 11.61
N LYS A 618 10.81 31.19 12.36
CA LYS A 618 11.83 31.25 13.41
C LYS A 618 11.26 30.78 14.75
N GLU A 619 11.96 29.84 15.40
CA GLU A 619 11.61 29.39 16.75
C GLU A 619 11.86 30.50 17.78
N GLU A 620 10.83 30.89 18.53
CA GLU A 620 10.88 31.88 19.60
C GLU A 620 10.71 31.27 21.00
N GLY A 621 10.32 29.99 21.05
CA GLY A 621 10.19 29.27 22.29
C GLY A 621 9.85 27.82 22.14
N ARG A 622 10.15 27.05 23.18
CA ARG A 622 9.95 25.61 23.23
C ARG A 622 9.52 25.19 24.62
N GLU A 623 8.56 24.32 24.70
CA GLU A 623 8.15 23.65 25.94
C GLU A 623 8.19 22.13 25.74
N GLU A 624 8.63 21.41 26.78
CA GLU A 624 8.67 19.97 26.81
C GLU A 624 7.93 19.48 28.05
N LEU A 625 6.94 18.62 27.87
CA LEU A 625 6.08 18.10 28.91
C LEU A 625 6.03 16.58 28.80
N ASN A 626 6.09 15.89 29.93
CA ASN A 626 5.72 14.47 29.96
C ASN A 626 4.22 14.39 30.20
N ILE A 627 3.52 13.72 29.30
CA ILE A 627 2.07 13.51 29.38
C ILE A 627 1.73 12.03 29.41
N ALA A 628 0.60 11.71 30.01
CA ALA A 628 -0.04 10.40 29.92
C ALA A 628 -1.54 10.61 29.73
N VAL A 629 -2.10 10.06 28.66
CA VAL A 629 -3.53 10.20 28.33
C VAL A 629 -4.13 8.81 28.27
N GLY A 630 -5.12 8.54 29.11
CA GLY A 630 -5.84 7.26 29.16
C GLY A 630 -6.56 6.93 27.84
N PRO A 631 -6.90 5.65 27.61
CA PRO A 631 -7.60 5.22 26.38
C PRO A 631 -8.97 5.91 26.30
N ARG A 632 -9.27 6.53 25.14
CA ARG A 632 -10.49 7.32 24.89
C ARG A 632 -10.69 8.50 25.85
N GLU A 633 -9.60 9.01 26.44
CA GLU A 633 -9.62 10.19 27.29
C GLU A 633 -8.94 11.39 26.63
N GLY A 634 -9.24 12.58 27.13
CA GLY A 634 -8.62 13.84 26.71
C GLY A 634 -7.98 14.58 27.87
N ILE A 635 -7.00 15.42 27.56
CA ILE A 635 -6.38 16.35 28.51
C ILE A 635 -6.26 17.75 27.88
N GLU A 636 -6.36 18.79 28.70
CA GLU A 636 -6.07 20.18 28.32
C GLU A 636 -4.63 20.54 28.70
N ILE A 637 -3.93 21.14 27.75
CA ILE A 637 -2.52 21.53 27.87
C ILE A 637 -2.44 23.04 27.68
N PRO A 638 -2.05 23.81 28.72
CA PRO A 638 -1.88 25.24 28.56
C PRO A 638 -0.86 25.57 27.47
N CYS A 639 -1.15 26.54 26.63
CA CYS A 639 -0.31 26.90 25.51
C CYS A 639 -0.44 28.40 25.21
N ARG A 640 0.70 29.11 25.09
CA ARG A 640 0.71 30.52 24.70
C ARG A 640 0.35 30.73 23.23
N ASP A 641 0.01 31.95 22.89
CA ASP A 641 -0.25 32.34 21.51
C ASP A 641 1.08 32.62 20.76
N ALA A 642 1.12 32.23 19.47
CA ALA A 642 2.22 32.49 18.55
C ALA A 642 1.68 32.48 17.10
N GLN A 643 2.48 32.96 16.14
CA GLN A 643 2.15 32.88 14.70
C GLN A 643 1.90 31.43 14.28
N THR A 644 2.83 30.55 14.61
CA THR A 644 2.70 29.10 14.45
C THR A 644 2.94 28.42 15.79
N VAL A 645 2.03 27.54 16.18
CA VAL A 645 2.23 26.62 17.31
C VAL A 645 2.30 25.21 16.73
N LEU A 646 3.46 24.57 16.83
CA LEU A 646 3.65 23.19 16.38
C LEU A 646 3.75 22.27 17.59
N VAL A 647 2.87 21.29 17.66
CA VAL A 647 2.80 20.28 18.71
C VAL A 647 3.27 18.94 18.18
N ARG A 648 4.15 18.25 18.91
CA ARG A 648 4.65 16.94 18.53
C ARG A 648 4.66 16.02 19.74
N PHE A 649 4.13 14.83 19.59
CA PHE A 649 4.12 13.80 20.64
C PHE A 649 5.04 12.65 20.27
N PHE A 650 5.94 12.33 21.21
CA PHE A 650 6.94 11.26 21.09
C PHE A 650 6.65 10.16 22.09
N ALA A 651 6.66 8.90 21.63
CA ALA A 651 6.44 7.74 22.46
C ALA A 651 7.46 7.66 23.61
N GLY A 652 6.98 7.34 24.79
CA GLY A 652 7.80 6.95 25.93
C GLY A 652 8.14 5.45 25.92
N GLU A 653 8.80 5.01 26.97
CA GLU A 653 9.18 3.61 27.17
C GLU A 653 7.93 2.71 27.26
N GLY A 654 7.94 1.56 26.58
CA GLY A 654 6.85 0.57 26.62
C GLY A 654 5.70 0.81 25.63
N GLY A 655 5.75 1.82 24.77
CA GLY A 655 4.67 2.18 23.84
C GLY A 655 4.53 1.30 22.60
N GLY A 656 5.12 0.10 22.55
CA GLY A 656 5.04 -0.81 21.39
C GLY A 656 5.83 -0.34 20.16
N VAL A 657 6.51 0.80 20.25
CA VAL A 657 7.42 1.39 19.27
C VAL A 657 8.70 1.84 19.98
N PRO A 658 9.81 2.07 19.27
CA PRO A 658 11.01 2.63 19.88
C PRO A 658 10.73 3.94 20.61
N GLU A 659 11.31 4.11 21.81
CA GLU A 659 11.24 5.37 22.55
C GLU A 659 11.72 6.55 21.70
N GLY A 660 11.01 7.68 21.78
CA GLY A 660 11.30 8.87 20.99
C GLY A 660 10.73 8.82 19.56
N THR A 661 9.99 7.77 19.18
CA THR A 661 9.24 7.76 17.91
C THR A 661 8.14 8.82 17.95
N GLU A 662 8.11 9.73 16.98
CA GLU A 662 6.99 10.65 16.82
C GLU A 662 5.73 9.89 16.37
N LEU A 663 4.70 9.92 17.20
CA LEU A 663 3.41 9.26 16.92
C LEU A 663 2.33 10.22 16.45
N ALA A 664 2.39 11.49 16.85
CA ALA A 664 1.39 12.47 16.48
C ALA A 664 1.99 13.88 16.43
N SER A 665 1.45 14.70 15.56
CA SER A 665 1.80 16.11 15.46
C SER A 665 0.63 16.95 14.98
N GLU A 666 0.62 18.26 15.27
CA GLU A 666 -0.35 19.22 14.75
C GLU A 666 0.28 20.60 14.65
N GLY A 667 -0.08 21.35 13.62
CA GLY A 667 0.33 22.71 13.40
C GLY A 667 -0.85 23.67 13.42
N PHE A 668 -0.78 24.71 14.26
CA PHE A 668 -1.79 25.77 14.34
C PHE A 668 -1.16 27.08 13.83
N PHE A 669 -1.57 27.48 12.63
CA PHE A 669 -1.09 28.70 12.01
C PHE A 669 -2.14 29.82 12.15
N LYS A 670 -1.69 31.00 12.57
CA LYS A 670 -2.54 32.18 12.65
C LYS A 670 -2.39 33.01 11.39
N GLU A 671 -3.45 33.07 10.59
CA GLU A 671 -3.43 33.86 9.36
C GLU A 671 -3.25 35.34 9.70
N THR A 672 -2.16 35.92 9.19
CA THR A 672 -1.81 37.33 9.40
C THR A 672 -1.31 37.99 8.12
N PHE A 673 -1.14 37.21 7.06
CA PHE A 673 -0.64 37.73 5.80
C PHE A 673 -1.72 38.47 5.03
N VAL A 674 -1.44 39.70 4.67
CA VAL A 674 -2.29 40.52 3.78
C VAL A 674 -1.42 40.93 2.60
N SER A 675 -1.77 40.45 1.40
CA SER A 675 -1.11 40.89 0.17
C SER A 675 -1.27 42.41 0.01
N GLN A 676 -0.17 43.09 -0.29
CA GLN A 676 -0.17 44.53 -0.54
C GLN A 676 -0.62 44.80 -1.96
N GLU A 677 -1.42 45.83 -2.13
CA GLU A 677 -1.75 46.32 -3.48
C GLU A 677 -0.54 46.98 -4.12
N VAL A 678 -0.30 46.66 -5.36
CA VAL A 678 0.74 47.29 -6.16
C VAL A 678 0.42 48.74 -6.39
N THR A 679 1.32 49.63 -6.02
CA THR A 679 1.12 51.09 -6.11
C THR A 679 2.16 51.74 -7.04
N GLY A 680 1.77 52.86 -7.69
CA GLY A 680 2.63 53.62 -8.56
C GLY A 680 2.10 53.67 -10.00
N GLU A 681 2.81 54.38 -10.85
CA GLU A 681 2.46 54.56 -12.26
C GLU A 681 3.44 53.79 -13.14
N ALA A 682 2.96 53.28 -14.27
CA ALA A 682 3.73 52.63 -15.31
C ALA A 682 3.49 53.34 -16.65
N GLU A 683 4.51 53.49 -17.46
CA GLU A 683 4.40 53.97 -18.82
C GLU A 683 4.11 52.80 -19.76
N ILE A 684 2.97 52.88 -20.47
CA ILE A 684 2.56 51.85 -21.42
C ILE A 684 2.56 52.42 -22.83
N PHE A 685 3.28 51.79 -23.76
CA PHE A 685 3.45 52.28 -25.12
C PHE A 685 3.62 51.10 -26.11
N ASN A 686 3.41 51.41 -27.40
CA ASN A 686 3.67 50.44 -28.47
C ASN A 686 5.05 50.66 -29.09
N ASP A 687 5.84 49.61 -29.19
CA ASP A 687 7.14 49.59 -29.85
C ASP A 687 7.20 48.48 -30.89
N GLY A 688 7.28 48.86 -32.18
CA GLY A 688 7.42 47.90 -33.28
C GLY A 688 6.30 46.88 -33.40
N GLY A 689 5.08 47.21 -32.91
CA GLY A 689 3.91 46.32 -32.93
C GLY A 689 3.76 45.43 -31.68
N ALA A 690 4.67 45.55 -30.69
CA ALA A 690 4.52 44.93 -29.39
C ALA A 690 4.09 45.96 -28.32
N LEU A 691 3.28 45.58 -27.38
CA LEU A 691 2.93 46.40 -26.22
C LEU A 691 4.06 46.25 -25.19
N CYS A 692 4.59 47.39 -24.78
CA CYS A 692 5.67 47.50 -23.79
C CYS A 692 5.16 48.27 -22.57
N VAL A 693 5.67 47.88 -21.41
CA VAL A 693 5.40 48.51 -20.11
C VAL A 693 6.75 48.80 -19.47
N HIS A 694 6.93 50.05 -19.07
CA HIS A 694 8.10 50.52 -18.32
C HIS A 694 7.70 50.93 -16.92
N THR A 695 8.35 50.35 -15.94
CA THR A 695 8.22 50.71 -14.51
C THR A 695 9.59 51.17 -13.96
N GLU A 696 9.67 51.63 -12.74
CA GLU A 696 10.93 52.08 -12.16
C GLU A 696 11.99 50.96 -12.13
N ASN A 697 11.60 49.72 -11.93
CA ASN A 697 12.51 48.58 -11.70
C ASN A 697 12.56 47.57 -12.84
N ALA A 698 11.57 47.56 -13.73
CA ALA A 698 11.49 46.55 -14.80
C ALA A 698 10.79 47.03 -16.08
N ASP A 699 11.19 46.39 -17.19
CA ASP A 699 10.55 46.50 -18.49
C ASP A 699 9.84 45.18 -18.82
N TYR A 700 8.62 45.30 -19.32
CA TYR A 700 7.80 44.14 -19.74
C TYR A 700 7.42 44.29 -21.20
N ARG A 701 7.45 43.17 -21.94
CA ARG A 701 7.03 43.13 -23.34
C ARG A 701 5.99 42.05 -23.55
N PHE A 702 4.86 42.42 -24.11
CA PHE A 702 3.78 41.49 -24.44
C PHE A 702 3.92 40.94 -25.86
N ASP A 703 3.69 39.65 -26.03
CA ASP A 703 3.50 39.02 -27.33
C ASP A 703 2.10 39.30 -27.88
N GLY A 704 2.02 39.88 -29.07
CA GLY A 704 0.73 40.28 -29.66
C GLY A 704 -0.14 39.13 -30.14
N ILE A 705 0.38 37.90 -30.20
CA ILE A 705 -0.34 36.70 -30.64
C ILE A 705 -0.89 35.93 -29.44
N SER A 706 -0.05 35.63 -28.50
CA SER A 706 -0.44 34.87 -27.28
C SER A 706 -1.06 35.76 -26.19
N GLY A 707 -0.71 37.05 -26.16
CA GLY A 707 -1.06 37.96 -25.07
C GLY A 707 -0.26 37.75 -23.80
N GLU A 708 0.78 36.91 -23.83
CA GLU A 708 1.65 36.63 -22.71
C GLU A 708 2.78 37.67 -22.60
N ILE A 709 3.35 37.83 -21.41
CA ILE A 709 4.56 38.63 -21.23
C ILE A 709 5.73 37.82 -21.77
N SER A 710 6.23 38.20 -22.94
CA SER A 710 7.31 37.50 -23.64
C SER A 710 8.71 37.78 -23.07
N SER A 711 8.89 38.89 -22.36
CA SER A 711 10.16 39.27 -21.73
C SER A 711 9.94 40.16 -20.53
N VAL A 712 10.63 39.87 -19.44
CA VAL A 712 10.78 40.72 -18.26
C VAL A 712 12.25 41.07 -18.09
N LYS A 713 12.59 42.36 -18.11
CA LYS A 713 13.94 42.84 -17.80
C LYS A 713 13.92 43.64 -16.52
N ALA A 714 14.53 43.12 -15.47
CA ALA A 714 14.62 43.77 -14.19
C ALA A 714 16.10 44.03 -13.82
N TYR A 715 16.41 45.24 -13.41
CA TYR A 715 17.77 45.65 -13.04
C TYR A 715 18.83 45.33 -14.13
N GLY A 716 18.43 45.41 -15.40
CA GLY A 716 19.30 45.11 -16.56
C GLY A 716 19.50 43.63 -16.86
N LYS A 717 18.88 42.70 -16.10
CA LYS A 717 18.92 41.27 -16.34
C LYS A 717 17.61 40.81 -17.02
N ASP A 718 17.70 39.98 -18.05
CA ASP A 718 16.57 39.31 -18.67
C ASP A 718 16.15 38.09 -17.79
N LEU A 719 14.93 38.11 -17.32
CA LEU A 719 14.33 37.06 -16.49
C LEU A 719 13.43 36.10 -17.29
N GLY A 720 13.35 36.28 -18.63
CA GLY A 720 12.44 35.51 -19.48
C GLY A 720 11.01 36.06 -19.50
N GLY A 721 10.06 35.22 -19.93
CA GLY A 721 8.64 35.61 -20.04
C GLY A 721 7.78 34.99 -18.94
N ILE A 722 6.57 35.48 -18.83
CA ILE A 722 5.53 34.95 -17.94
C ILE A 722 4.37 34.48 -18.81
N ARG A 723 3.97 33.23 -18.64
CA ARG A 723 2.93 32.58 -19.45
C ARG A 723 1.75 32.08 -18.62
N VAL A 724 0.61 31.90 -19.24
CA VAL A 724 -0.54 31.24 -18.63
C VAL A 724 -0.31 29.74 -18.63
N CYS A 725 -0.45 29.13 -17.47
CA CYS A 725 -0.23 27.70 -17.26
C CYS A 725 -1.57 26.99 -16.96
N THR A 726 -1.89 25.97 -17.77
CA THR A 726 -3.08 25.12 -17.60
C THR A 726 -2.76 23.65 -17.55
N TRP A 727 -1.47 23.31 -17.56
CA TRP A 727 -0.97 21.95 -17.62
C TRP A 727 0.03 21.69 -16.48
N ARG A 728 -0.03 20.45 -15.93
CA ARG A 728 1.01 19.88 -15.07
C ARG A 728 1.45 18.54 -15.66
N ALA A 729 2.61 18.01 -15.28
CA ALA A 729 2.98 16.65 -15.62
C ALA A 729 1.94 15.70 -15.02
N PRO A 730 1.25 14.86 -15.83
CA PRO A 730 0.17 14.03 -15.33
C PRO A 730 0.62 13.10 -14.22
N THR A 731 -0.13 13.04 -13.14
CA THR A 731 -0.03 11.97 -12.16
C THR A 731 -0.74 10.72 -12.69
N ASP A 732 -0.50 9.58 -12.05
CA ASP A 732 -1.22 8.35 -12.40
C ASP A 732 -2.72 8.43 -12.09
N ASN A 733 -3.17 9.45 -11.36
CA ASN A 733 -4.59 9.73 -11.06
C ASN A 733 -5.26 10.66 -12.06
N ASP A 734 -4.52 11.31 -12.94
CA ASP A 734 -5.03 12.30 -13.91
C ASP A 734 -5.67 11.66 -15.15
N TRP A 735 -6.45 10.58 -14.98
CA TRP A 735 -7.15 9.90 -16.09
C TRP A 735 -8.21 10.75 -16.77
N SER A 736 -8.82 11.66 -16.01
CA SER A 736 -9.86 12.56 -16.48
C SER A 736 -9.31 13.85 -17.05
N VAL A 737 -8.00 14.07 -16.97
CA VAL A 737 -7.35 15.26 -17.53
C VAL A 737 -7.09 15.06 -19.01
N ASP A 738 -7.70 15.93 -19.80
CA ASP A 738 -7.58 15.86 -21.26
C ASP A 738 -6.12 16.09 -21.69
N ARG A 739 -5.50 15.07 -22.27
CA ARG A 739 -4.13 15.13 -22.80
C ARG A 739 -3.92 16.22 -23.85
N PHE A 740 -4.98 16.78 -24.43
CA PHE A 740 -4.91 17.92 -25.35
C PHE A 740 -4.31 19.16 -24.70
N LEU A 741 -4.46 19.34 -23.38
CA LEU A 741 -3.95 20.52 -22.66
C LEU A 741 -2.42 20.62 -22.73
N GLN A 742 -1.71 19.52 -22.87
CA GLN A 742 -0.26 19.52 -23.10
C GLN A 742 0.16 20.31 -24.34
N ASN A 743 -0.68 20.28 -25.38
CA ASN A 743 -0.42 20.91 -26.66
C ASN A 743 -1.35 22.12 -26.92
N ALA A 744 -2.03 22.59 -25.88
CA ALA A 744 -2.86 23.78 -25.96
C ALA A 744 -1.97 25.02 -26.05
N VAL A 745 -2.46 26.02 -26.76
CA VAL A 745 -1.77 27.30 -26.95
C VAL A 745 -2.66 28.45 -26.53
N ASN A 746 -2.03 29.51 -26.05
CA ASN A 746 -2.71 30.77 -25.77
C ASN A 746 -2.87 31.59 -27.04
N GLU A 747 -4.03 32.16 -27.26
CA GLU A 747 -4.37 33.02 -28.37
C GLU A 747 -5.07 34.27 -27.84
N ALA A 748 -4.41 35.43 -27.93
CA ALA A 748 -5.06 36.71 -27.58
C ALA A 748 -6.14 37.10 -28.61
N ARG A 749 -7.28 37.53 -28.12
CA ARG A 749 -8.37 38.06 -28.91
C ARG A 749 -8.36 39.58 -28.88
N GLU A 750 -7.96 40.14 -27.79
CA GLU A 750 -7.91 41.59 -27.56
C GLU A 750 -6.81 41.88 -26.54
N ILE A 751 -5.95 42.84 -26.86
CA ILE A 751 -4.99 43.43 -25.90
C ILE A 751 -5.27 44.91 -25.89
N SER A 752 -5.61 45.46 -24.74
CA SER A 752 -5.90 46.91 -24.56
C SER A 752 -5.26 47.40 -23.27
N PHE A 753 -5.12 48.71 -23.13
CA PHE A 753 -4.59 49.27 -21.90
C PHE A 753 -5.31 50.58 -21.55
N GLU A 754 -5.39 50.85 -20.25
CA GLU A 754 -5.91 52.10 -19.69
C GLU A 754 -5.15 52.45 -18.40
N GLY A 755 -4.57 53.65 -18.35
CA GLY A 755 -3.65 54.00 -17.23
C GLY A 755 -2.49 53.03 -17.13
N SER A 756 -2.27 52.47 -15.92
CA SER A 756 -1.24 51.48 -15.66
C SER A 756 -1.76 50.03 -15.80
N CYS A 757 -2.94 49.82 -16.40
CA CYS A 757 -3.56 48.49 -16.53
C CYS A 757 -3.54 47.99 -17.97
N VAL A 758 -2.97 46.80 -18.22
CA VAL A 758 -3.08 46.03 -19.47
C VAL A 758 -4.14 44.97 -19.30
N THR A 759 -5.11 44.93 -20.21
CA THR A 759 -6.16 43.89 -20.25
C THR A 759 -5.95 42.99 -21.45
N VAL A 760 -5.82 41.70 -21.21
CA VAL A 760 -5.71 40.63 -22.22
C VAL A 760 -6.99 39.79 -22.14
N LYS A 761 -7.77 39.73 -23.23
CA LYS A 761 -8.83 38.73 -23.41
C LYS A 761 -8.31 37.65 -24.35
N GLY A 762 -8.30 36.44 -23.92
CA GLY A 762 -7.71 35.35 -24.66
C GLY A 762 -8.47 34.05 -24.58
N ASN A 763 -7.97 33.10 -25.35
CA ASN A 763 -8.46 31.72 -25.38
C ASN A 763 -7.28 30.78 -25.23
N ILE A 764 -7.52 29.67 -24.56
CA ILE A 764 -6.67 28.49 -24.64
C ILE A 764 -7.30 27.56 -25.67
N VAL A 765 -6.58 27.26 -26.73
CA VAL A 765 -7.07 26.51 -27.88
C VAL A 765 -6.22 25.28 -28.17
N TYR A 766 -6.84 24.25 -28.72
CA TYR A 766 -6.17 23.05 -29.22
C TYR A 766 -6.59 22.76 -30.65
N GLY A 767 -5.62 22.62 -31.54
CA GLY A 767 -5.86 22.26 -32.94
C GLY A 767 -6.69 23.29 -33.74
N GLY A 768 -6.68 24.56 -33.33
CA GLY A 768 -7.39 25.67 -34.03
C GLY A 768 -8.92 25.55 -33.99
N ARG A 769 -9.46 24.80 -33.00
CA ARG A 769 -10.89 24.53 -32.86
C ARG A 769 -11.53 25.38 -31.75
N THR A 770 -12.63 24.90 -31.19
CA THR A 770 -13.35 25.52 -30.08
C THR A 770 -12.42 25.83 -28.90
N PRO A 771 -12.46 27.04 -28.33
CA PRO A 771 -11.69 27.37 -27.15
C PRO A 771 -11.98 26.42 -26.00
N LEU A 772 -10.93 25.89 -25.38
CA LEU A 772 -11.01 25.06 -24.16
C LEU A 772 -11.28 25.92 -22.93
N VAL A 773 -10.60 27.08 -22.86
CA VAL A 773 -10.81 28.09 -21.79
C VAL A 773 -10.84 29.46 -22.45
N ARG A 774 -11.78 30.28 -22.02
CA ARG A 774 -11.78 31.74 -22.28
C ARG A 774 -11.34 32.42 -21.01
N TYR A 775 -10.48 33.44 -21.13
CA TYR A 775 -10.01 34.16 -19.98
C TYR A 775 -9.90 35.67 -20.23
N THR A 776 -9.97 36.43 -19.15
CA THR A 776 -9.61 37.85 -19.09
C THR A 776 -8.57 38.02 -18.01
N LEU A 777 -7.39 38.54 -18.36
CA LEU A 777 -6.32 38.89 -17.44
C LEU A 777 -6.15 40.39 -17.42
N ARG A 778 -6.18 40.99 -16.23
CA ARG A 778 -5.92 42.42 -16.02
C ARG A 778 -4.61 42.55 -15.25
N TYR A 779 -3.57 43.02 -15.91
CA TYR A 779 -2.26 43.31 -15.35
C TYR A 779 -2.19 44.74 -14.88
N ILE A 780 -2.17 44.99 -13.59
CA ILE A 780 -2.14 46.30 -12.96
C ILE A 780 -0.71 46.57 -12.52
N PHE A 781 0.01 47.33 -13.30
CA PHE A 781 1.44 47.62 -13.07
C PHE A 781 1.61 48.76 -12.08
N GLY A 782 2.63 48.64 -11.25
CA GLY A 782 3.11 49.65 -10.32
C GLY A 782 4.63 49.74 -10.32
N LYS A 783 5.17 50.38 -9.28
CA LYS A 783 6.57 50.67 -9.17
C LYS A 783 7.46 49.42 -9.08
N GLU A 784 7.03 48.44 -8.31
CA GLU A 784 7.88 47.29 -7.95
C GLU A 784 7.39 45.95 -8.56
N GLY A 785 6.35 45.97 -9.38
CA GLY A 785 5.78 44.77 -9.98
C GLY A 785 4.41 45.01 -10.55
N PHE A 786 3.59 43.97 -10.56
CA PHE A 786 2.20 44.05 -11.04
C PHE A 786 1.28 43.08 -10.32
N ASP A 787 0.02 43.42 -10.22
CA ASP A 787 -1.08 42.51 -9.88
C ASP A 787 -1.65 41.91 -11.16
N VAL A 788 -1.99 40.64 -11.17
CA VAL A 788 -2.78 40.03 -12.21
C VAL A 788 -4.11 39.54 -11.64
N GLU A 789 -5.19 40.14 -12.10
CA GLU A 789 -6.56 39.69 -11.84
C GLU A 789 -7.01 38.79 -13.00
N ALA A 790 -7.42 37.60 -12.68
CA ALA A 790 -7.85 36.60 -13.65
C ALA A 790 -9.35 36.32 -13.51
N GLU A 791 -10.04 36.25 -14.66
CA GLU A 791 -11.37 35.68 -14.81
C GLU A 791 -11.29 34.63 -15.91
N TYR A 792 -11.79 33.39 -15.67
CA TYR A 792 -11.79 32.35 -16.67
C TYR A 792 -13.10 31.56 -16.70
N LEU A 793 -13.38 31.02 -17.91
CA LEU A 793 -14.51 30.15 -18.18
C LEU A 793 -14.05 28.97 -19.04
N GLY A 794 -14.07 27.78 -18.46
CA GLY A 794 -13.78 26.52 -19.13
C GLY A 794 -14.94 26.03 -20.00
N SER A 795 -14.59 25.36 -21.08
CA SER A 795 -15.55 24.68 -21.96
C SER A 795 -16.22 23.49 -21.26
N GLU A 796 -17.44 23.16 -21.70
CA GLU A 796 -18.12 21.90 -21.28
C GLU A 796 -17.47 20.63 -21.87
N TYR A 797 -16.57 20.77 -22.84
CA TYR A 797 -15.91 19.63 -23.50
C TYR A 797 -14.79 18.94 -22.70
N PHE A 798 -14.39 19.46 -21.56
CA PHE A 798 -13.44 18.79 -20.68
C PHE A 798 -13.92 18.75 -19.24
N ARG A 799 -13.42 17.76 -18.47
CA ARG A 799 -13.90 17.50 -17.10
C ARG A 799 -13.35 18.49 -16.09
N CYS A 800 -12.04 18.71 -16.08
CA CYS A 800 -11.41 19.73 -15.24
C CYS A 800 -10.02 20.12 -15.76
N LEU A 801 -9.58 21.31 -15.38
CA LEU A 801 -8.19 21.72 -15.55
C LEU A 801 -7.33 21.13 -14.43
N PRO A 802 -6.11 20.64 -14.72
CA PRO A 802 -5.18 20.27 -13.66
C PRO A 802 -4.68 21.48 -12.88
N ARG A 803 -4.52 22.63 -13.57
CA ARG A 803 -4.17 23.93 -12.96
C ARG A 803 -4.65 25.08 -13.81
N PHE A 804 -4.76 26.26 -13.22
CA PHE A 804 -4.86 27.54 -13.88
C PHE A 804 -4.00 28.55 -13.11
N GLY A 805 -2.93 29.06 -13.75
CA GLY A 805 -1.94 29.90 -13.08
C GLY A 805 -1.01 30.62 -14.05
N MET A 806 0.02 31.23 -13.50
CA MET A 806 1.09 31.93 -14.20
C MET A 806 2.41 31.18 -13.98
N GLY A 807 3.20 31.02 -15.05
CA GLY A 807 4.50 30.31 -14.97
C GLY A 807 5.65 31.11 -15.55
N MET A 808 6.80 31.03 -14.93
CA MET A 808 8.04 31.70 -15.34
C MET A 808 9.20 30.71 -15.42
N LYS A 809 10.00 30.78 -16.50
CA LYS A 809 11.26 30.05 -16.62
C LYS A 809 12.40 30.97 -16.28
N LEU A 810 13.09 30.69 -15.19
CA LEU A 810 14.24 31.45 -14.68
C LEU A 810 15.55 30.69 -14.92
N GLY A 811 16.68 31.40 -14.85
CA GLY A 811 17.99 30.78 -14.85
C GLY A 811 18.19 29.86 -13.63
N LYS A 812 19.02 28.82 -13.78
CA LYS A 812 19.33 27.86 -12.70
C LYS A 812 19.93 28.48 -11.44
N GLU A 813 20.48 29.69 -11.54
CA GLU A 813 21.04 30.46 -10.42
C GLU A 813 19.98 30.93 -9.41
N PHE A 814 18.69 30.93 -9.77
CA PHE A 814 17.57 31.23 -8.88
C PHE A 814 17.22 30.04 -7.97
N ASP A 815 18.20 29.48 -7.24
CA ASP A 815 18.10 28.29 -6.41
C ASP A 815 17.65 28.55 -4.95
N ALA A 816 17.73 29.78 -4.47
CA ALA A 816 17.25 30.11 -3.12
C ALA A 816 15.73 30.28 -3.15
N LEU A 817 15.05 29.60 -2.21
CA LEU A 817 13.59 29.59 -2.08
C LEU A 817 13.19 29.96 -0.64
N CYS A 818 12.23 30.91 -0.52
CA CYS A 818 11.56 31.24 0.74
C CYS A 818 10.06 31.31 0.48
N TYR A 819 9.24 30.68 1.32
CA TYR A 819 7.79 30.66 1.09
C TYR A 819 7.00 30.52 2.40
N CYS A 820 5.73 30.95 2.37
CA CYS A 820 4.73 30.69 3.40
C CYS A 820 3.59 29.88 2.79
N ALA A 821 3.55 28.60 3.14
CA ALA A 821 2.57 27.62 2.64
C ALA A 821 2.57 26.35 3.50
N TYR A 822 1.74 25.36 3.15
CA TYR A 822 1.87 24.02 3.72
C TYR A 822 3.15 23.33 3.22
N GLY A 823 4.03 22.96 4.15
CA GLY A 823 5.36 22.40 3.90
C GLY A 823 5.92 21.67 5.13
N PRO A 824 7.22 21.30 5.13
CA PRO A 824 8.20 21.54 4.06
C PRO A 824 8.14 20.57 2.87
N GLN A 825 7.38 19.44 2.98
CA GLN A 825 7.13 18.54 1.87
C GLN A 825 6.05 19.12 0.96
N GLU A 826 5.98 18.58 -0.27
CA GLU A 826 4.93 18.93 -1.21
C GLU A 826 3.54 18.74 -0.62
N SER A 827 2.63 19.60 -1.00
CA SER A 827 1.23 19.57 -0.57
C SER A 827 0.28 20.00 -1.68
N TYR A 828 -0.94 19.49 -1.63
CA TYR A 828 -2.03 19.77 -2.57
C TYR A 828 -3.31 19.96 -1.78
N SER A 829 -4.35 20.52 -2.40
CA SER A 829 -5.61 20.87 -1.73
C SER A 829 -6.28 19.69 -0.99
N ASP A 830 -6.03 18.46 -1.43
CA ASP A 830 -6.53 17.21 -0.85
C ASP A 830 -5.44 16.34 -0.19
N LYS A 831 -4.17 16.81 -0.18
CA LYS A 831 -3.03 16.10 0.42
C LYS A 831 -2.11 17.10 1.11
N TYR A 832 -2.38 17.41 2.37
CA TYR A 832 -1.60 18.37 3.18
C TYR A 832 -1.55 18.04 4.67
N LEU A 833 -2.22 16.96 5.13
CA LEU A 833 -2.24 16.57 6.54
C LEU A 833 -0.85 16.31 7.11
N GLY A 834 0.03 15.70 6.30
CA GLY A 834 1.41 15.40 6.67
C GLY A 834 2.32 16.64 6.75
N THR A 835 1.79 17.84 6.52
CA THR A 835 2.51 19.11 6.47
C THR A 835 1.99 20.09 7.52
N VAL A 836 2.65 21.22 7.67
CA VAL A 836 2.19 22.34 8.49
C VAL A 836 2.33 23.64 7.72
N LYS A 837 1.41 24.57 7.90
CA LYS A 837 1.55 25.92 7.33
C LYS A 837 2.55 26.71 8.17
N ASP A 838 3.61 27.22 7.54
CA ASP A 838 4.64 28.06 8.17
C ASP A 838 5.49 28.74 7.10
N VAL A 839 6.46 29.56 7.51
CA VAL A 839 7.49 30.09 6.60
C VAL A 839 8.66 29.12 6.55
N PHE A 840 9.05 28.77 5.33
CA PHE A 840 10.17 27.85 5.05
C PHE A 840 11.24 28.52 4.20
N ILE A 841 12.49 28.14 4.48
CA ILE A 841 13.66 28.49 3.67
C ILE A 841 14.22 27.19 3.09
N SER A 842 14.31 27.10 1.79
CA SER A 842 14.70 25.91 1.05
C SER A 842 15.57 26.25 -0.15
N LYS A 843 15.74 25.28 -1.02
CA LYS A 843 16.37 25.42 -2.34
C LYS A 843 15.50 24.79 -3.39
N VAL A 844 15.34 25.45 -4.52
CA VAL A 844 14.60 24.91 -5.69
C VAL A 844 15.11 23.52 -6.10
N SER A 845 16.42 23.31 -6.03
CA SER A 845 17.06 22.02 -6.35
C SER A 845 16.65 20.86 -5.41
N ARG A 846 15.92 21.13 -4.32
CA ARG A 846 15.42 20.13 -3.35
C ARG A 846 13.92 19.88 -3.43
N GLU A 847 13.18 20.69 -4.18
CA GLU A 847 11.71 20.64 -4.19
C GLU A 847 11.18 19.51 -5.08
N TYR A 848 11.88 19.12 -6.13
CA TYR A 848 11.48 17.98 -6.95
C TYR A 848 11.69 16.65 -6.20
N SER A 849 10.63 15.85 -6.10
CA SER A 849 10.71 14.52 -5.47
C SER A 849 11.26 13.47 -6.43
N ARG A 850 12.41 12.88 -6.10
CA ARG A 850 13.02 11.75 -6.82
C ARG A 850 12.54 10.38 -6.30
N LEU A 851 11.47 10.36 -5.50
CA LEU A 851 10.90 9.13 -4.94
C LEU A 851 9.87 8.49 -5.86
N TYR A 852 9.43 9.19 -6.89
CA TYR A 852 8.53 8.66 -7.91
C TYR A 852 9.33 8.05 -9.06
N ILE A 853 9.30 6.72 -9.18
CA ILE A 853 10.05 5.99 -10.22
C ILE A 853 9.69 6.50 -11.62
N LYS A 854 8.39 6.74 -11.85
CA LYS A 854 7.88 7.42 -13.05
C LYS A 854 7.71 8.91 -12.74
N PRO A 855 8.47 9.80 -13.40
CA PRO A 855 8.36 11.24 -13.20
C PRO A 855 6.96 11.77 -13.47
N GLN A 856 6.49 12.64 -12.61
CA GLN A 856 5.16 13.25 -12.65
C GLN A 856 5.14 14.54 -11.84
N GLU A 857 4.00 15.21 -11.74
CA GLU A 857 3.82 16.40 -10.89
C GLU A 857 4.32 16.15 -9.46
N SER A 858 5.18 17.04 -8.99
CA SER A 858 5.67 17.06 -7.61
C SER A 858 6.22 18.43 -7.23
N GLY A 859 6.45 18.65 -5.93
CA GLY A 859 7.04 19.88 -5.40
C GLY A 859 6.10 21.07 -5.42
N SER A 860 4.79 20.89 -5.47
CA SER A 860 3.81 21.95 -5.24
C SER A 860 3.57 22.18 -3.75
N HIS A 861 3.23 23.43 -3.36
CA HIS A 861 2.89 23.82 -2.00
C HIS A 861 1.53 24.54 -1.98
N PHE A 862 0.57 23.92 -1.30
CA PHE A 862 -0.81 24.41 -1.19
C PHE A 862 -0.94 25.49 -0.10
N GLY A 863 -1.93 26.37 -0.24
CA GLY A 863 -2.27 27.41 0.73
C GLY A 863 -1.17 28.47 0.85
N ALA A 864 -0.61 28.88 -0.28
CA ALA A 864 0.56 29.76 -0.34
C ALA A 864 0.19 31.23 -0.19
N ASP A 865 0.68 31.85 0.86
CA ASP A 865 0.57 33.31 1.06
C ASP A 865 1.58 34.04 0.20
N PHE A 866 2.83 33.57 0.14
CA PHE A 866 3.86 34.05 -0.76
C PHE A 866 4.91 32.98 -1.08
N ALA A 867 5.61 33.18 -2.19
CA ALA A 867 6.80 32.43 -2.55
C ALA A 867 7.82 33.34 -3.24
N GLU A 868 9.09 33.20 -2.89
CA GLU A 868 10.23 33.97 -3.40
C GLU A 868 11.30 33.03 -3.93
N VAL A 869 11.73 33.22 -5.16
CA VAL A 869 12.94 32.59 -5.70
C VAL A 869 14.01 33.64 -5.97
N SER A 870 15.27 33.35 -5.66
CA SER A 870 16.34 34.35 -5.72
C SER A 870 17.67 33.78 -6.21
N ASP A 871 18.44 34.63 -6.94
CA ASP A 871 19.85 34.40 -7.31
C ASP A 871 20.82 35.06 -6.30
N GLY A 872 20.30 35.62 -5.22
CA GLY A 872 21.04 36.41 -4.22
C GLY A 872 21.20 37.91 -4.57
N LYS A 873 20.68 38.33 -5.71
CA LYS A 873 20.69 39.76 -6.15
C LYS A 873 19.30 40.23 -6.53
N ILE A 874 18.56 39.39 -7.23
CA ILE A 874 17.19 39.63 -7.67
C ILE A 874 16.30 38.61 -6.96
N ILE A 875 15.15 39.08 -6.48
CA ILE A 875 14.09 38.24 -5.90
C ILE A 875 12.89 38.33 -6.84
N VAL A 876 12.39 37.18 -7.29
CA VAL A 876 11.09 37.06 -7.94
C VAL A 876 10.13 36.53 -6.91
N ARG A 877 9.11 37.32 -6.56
CA ARG A 877 8.12 37.05 -5.54
C ARG A 877 6.74 36.97 -6.15
N ALA A 878 5.93 36.00 -5.70
CA ALA A 878 4.51 35.92 -5.99
C ALA A 878 3.74 35.84 -4.66
N GLU A 879 2.54 36.48 -4.62
CA GLU A 879 1.69 36.57 -3.43
C GLU A 879 0.23 36.27 -3.74
N GLY A 880 -0.49 35.75 -2.76
CA GLY A 880 -1.95 35.57 -2.82
C GLY A 880 -2.41 34.41 -3.71
N MET A 881 -1.54 33.46 -3.97
CA MET A 881 -1.82 32.30 -4.81
C MET A 881 -2.44 31.13 -4.03
N ASN A 882 -3.20 30.28 -4.72
CA ASN A 882 -3.72 29.04 -4.14
C ASN A 882 -2.63 28.02 -3.82
N SER A 883 -1.68 27.90 -4.75
CA SER A 883 -0.49 27.06 -4.64
C SER A 883 0.64 27.59 -5.50
N PHE A 884 1.85 27.12 -5.24
CA PHE A 884 2.99 27.40 -6.10
C PHE A 884 3.85 26.14 -6.25
N SER A 885 4.67 26.10 -7.28
CA SER A 885 5.79 25.17 -7.41
C SER A 885 7.02 25.89 -7.96
N ALA A 886 8.20 25.50 -7.45
CA ALA A 886 9.49 25.99 -7.94
C ALA A 886 10.44 24.79 -8.05
N ILE A 887 10.57 24.22 -9.25
CA ILE A 887 11.35 22.99 -9.49
C ILE A 887 12.28 23.14 -10.69
N GLY A 888 13.25 22.25 -10.79
CA GLY A 888 14.26 22.25 -11.84
C GLY A 888 13.82 21.66 -13.19
N TYR A 889 12.58 21.22 -13.34
CA TYR A 889 12.08 20.51 -14.54
C TYR A 889 10.78 21.10 -15.04
N SER A 890 10.62 21.18 -16.38
CA SER A 890 9.34 21.55 -16.96
C SER A 890 8.35 20.37 -16.89
N ALA A 891 7.04 20.66 -16.93
CA ALA A 891 6.00 19.64 -17.00
C ALA A 891 6.18 18.73 -18.23
N GLU A 892 6.66 19.26 -19.35
CA GLU A 892 6.95 18.51 -20.58
C GLU A 892 8.10 17.52 -20.37
N THR A 893 9.20 17.93 -19.71
CA THR A 893 10.34 17.05 -19.40
C THR A 893 9.91 15.88 -18.51
N LEU A 894 9.14 16.17 -17.46
CA LEU A 894 8.62 15.14 -16.56
C LEU A 894 7.66 14.18 -17.28
N THR A 895 6.79 14.70 -18.14
CA THR A 895 5.81 13.89 -18.91
C THR A 895 6.49 12.93 -19.90
N GLN A 896 7.63 13.33 -20.46
CA GLN A 896 8.35 12.53 -21.46
C GLN A 896 9.22 11.43 -20.86
N ALA A 897 9.75 11.63 -19.66
CA ALA A 897 10.59 10.65 -18.98
C ALA A 897 9.75 9.47 -18.46
N LYS A 898 10.24 8.27 -18.70
CA LYS A 898 9.63 7.04 -18.17
C LYS A 898 10.13 6.72 -16.77
N HIS A 899 11.38 7.07 -16.48
CA HIS A 899 12.04 6.81 -15.19
C HIS A 899 12.78 8.06 -14.69
N ASP A 900 12.92 8.19 -13.38
CA ASP A 900 13.63 9.32 -12.75
C ASP A 900 15.10 9.40 -13.19
N ASP A 901 15.75 8.26 -13.41
CA ASP A 901 17.15 8.21 -13.87
C ASP A 901 17.35 8.62 -15.35
N GLU A 902 16.27 8.81 -16.11
CA GLU A 902 16.31 9.35 -17.48
C GLU A 902 16.28 10.89 -17.52
N LEU A 903 15.96 11.54 -16.39
CA LEU A 903 15.87 13.01 -16.35
C LEU A 903 17.23 13.66 -16.59
N PRO A 904 17.32 14.67 -17.48
CA PRO A 904 18.55 15.39 -17.70
C PRO A 904 18.96 16.22 -16.47
N ALA A 905 20.19 16.68 -16.43
CA ALA A 905 20.58 17.67 -15.42
C ALA A 905 19.75 18.95 -15.59
N SER A 906 19.22 19.48 -14.49
CA SER A 906 18.45 20.72 -14.49
C SER A 906 19.30 21.90 -14.97
N ASP A 907 18.76 22.69 -15.90
CA ASP A 907 19.38 23.88 -16.49
C ASP A 907 18.64 25.19 -16.21
N ALA A 908 17.45 25.09 -15.60
CA ALA A 908 16.55 26.20 -15.35
C ALA A 908 15.75 25.96 -14.06
N VAL A 909 15.06 27.00 -13.62
CA VAL A 909 14.03 26.96 -12.59
C VAL A 909 12.68 27.25 -13.25
N TYR A 910 11.70 26.41 -12.98
CA TYR A 910 10.31 26.60 -13.39
C TYR A 910 9.50 27.00 -12.16
N PHE A 911 9.18 28.30 -12.08
CA PHE A 911 8.39 28.88 -11.01
C PHE A 911 6.96 29.10 -11.49
N ASN A 912 5.99 28.43 -10.84
CA ASN A 912 4.58 28.56 -11.15
C ASN A 912 3.82 29.08 -9.94
N ALA A 913 2.88 29.99 -10.16
CA ALA A 913 1.98 30.55 -9.18
C ALA A 913 0.54 30.31 -9.67
N ASP A 914 -0.26 29.57 -8.92
CA ASP A 914 -1.60 29.12 -9.35
C ASP A 914 -2.71 29.96 -8.73
N PHE A 915 -3.65 30.40 -9.55
CA PHE A 915 -4.96 30.87 -9.09
C PHE A 915 -5.78 29.70 -8.52
N ALA A 916 -5.65 28.53 -9.16
CA ALA A 916 -6.27 27.29 -8.73
C ALA A 916 -5.49 26.08 -9.26
N MET A 917 -5.39 25.03 -8.45
CA MET A 917 -4.80 23.75 -8.80
C MET A 917 -5.67 22.60 -8.30
N SER A 918 -5.91 21.62 -9.15
CA SER A 918 -6.63 20.41 -8.78
C SER A 918 -5.81 19.54 -7.83
N GLY A 919 -6.49 18.89 -6.90
CA GLY A 919 -5.90 17.91 -6.00
C GLY A 919 -5.24 16.74 -6.74
N ILE A 920 -4.65 15.84 -5.99
CA ILE A 920 -3.95 14.67 -6.51
C ILE A 920 -4.90 13.46 -6.60
N GLY A 921 -5.76 13.24 -5.61
CA GLY A 921 -6.69 12.12 -5.56
C GLY A 921 -6.04 10.75 -5.38
N SER A 922 -6.78 9.73 -5.80
CA SER A 922 -6.36 8.32 -5.84
C SER A 922 -7.02 7.58 -7.01
N ASN A 923 -7.31 8.29 -8.10
CA ASN A 923 -8.15 7.81 -9.21
C ASN A 923 -7.43 6.83 -10.16
N SER A 924 -6.20 6.47 -9.88
CA SER A 924 -5.53 5.37 -10.61
C SER A 924 -6.28 4.04 -10.46
N CYS A 925 -6.94 3.83 -9.31
CA CYS A 925 -7.89 2.74 -9.05
C CYS A 925 -9.08 3.18 -8.19
N GLY A 926 -9.01 4.33 -7.55
CA GLY A 926 -10.00 4.88 -6.64
C GLY A 926 -11.11 5.68 -7.31
N PRO A 927 -11.94 6.33 -6.52
CA PRO A 927 -12.98 7.22 -7.03
C PRO A 927 -12.39 8.45 -7.72
N GLU A 928 -13.18 9.06 -8.61
CA GLU A 928 -12.83 10.34 -9.21
C GLU A 928 -12.58 11.40 -8.13
N LEU A 929 -11.63 12.31 -8.42
CA LEU A 929 -11.35 13.44 -7.54
C LEU A 929 -12.63 14.20 -7.22
N PRO A 930 -12.98 14.43 -5.95
CA PRO A 930 -14.17 15.18 -5.57
C PRO A 930 -14.22 16.59 -6.18
N LEU A 931 -15.40 17.08 -6.53
CA LEU A 931 -15.58 18.39 -7.20
C LEU A 931 -14.94 19.55 -6.45
N ARG A 932 -14.94 19.50 -5.11
CA ARG A 932 -14.34 20.56 -4.27
C ARG A 932 -12.81 20.68 -4.41
N TYR A 933 -12.16 19.66 -4.92
CA TYR A 933 -10.72 19.61 -5.15
C TYR A 933 -10.34 19.78 -6.62
N ARG A 934 -11.31 19.93 -7.51
CA ARG A 934 -11.05 20.22 -8.93
C ARG A 934 -10.97 21.73 -9.14
N VAL A 935 -10.12 22.15 -10.09
CA VAL A 935 -10.20 23.52 -10.60
C VAL A 935 -11.62 23.76 -11.10
N PRO A 936 -12.37 24.75 -10.59
CA PRO A 936 -13.74 25.00 -11.01
C PRO A 936 -13.79 25.38 -12.49
N LYS A 937 -14.92 25.10 -13.18
CA LYS A 937 -15.09 25.45 -14.60
C LYS A 937 -15.06 26.95 -14.86
N CYS A 938 -15.40 27.76 -13.88
CA CYS A 938 -15.26 29.22 -13.92
C CYS A 938 -14.72 29.72 -12.59
N GLY A 939 -13.91 30.72 -12.64
CA GLY A 939 -13.32 31.29 -11.43
C GLY A 939 -12.72 32.67 -11.65
N THR A 940 -12.39 33.29 -10.55
CA THR A 940 -11.62 34.52 -10.47
C THR A 940 -10.47 34.31 -9.50
N GLY A 941 -9.40 35.06 -9.70
CA GLY A 941 -8.24 35.02 -8.80
C GLY A 941 -7.39 36.28 -8.95
N ARG A 942 -6.52 36.51 -7.96
CA ARG A 942 -5.52 37.58 -7.99
C ARG A 942 -4.18 37.02 -7.50
N ILE A 943 -3.13 37.35 -8.21
CA ILE A 943 -1.76 37.08 -7.82
C ILE A 943 -0.96 38.35 -8.02
N ALA A 944 -0.13 38.74 -7.07
CA ALA A 944 0.84 39.82 -7.20
C ALA A 944 2.22 39.28 -7.54
N PHE A 945 2.95 39.91 -8.45
CA PHE A 945 4.32 39.60 -8.83
C PHE A 945 5.25 40.81 -8.63
#